data_82a1d4f5f07a75302da78e57f8c5a722
#
_entry.id   82a1d4f5f07a75302da78e57f8c5a722
#
_cell.length_a   1.000
_cell.length_b   1.000
_cell.length_c   1.000
_cell.angle_alpha   90.00
_cell.angle_beta   90.00
_cell.angle_gamma   90.00
#
_symmetry.space_group_name_H-M   'P 1'
#
loop_
_entity.id
_entity.type
_entity.pdbx_description
1 polymer ?
#
loop_
_entity_poly.entity_id
_entity_poly.type
_entity_poly.pdbx_seq_one_letter_code
_entity_poly.pdbx_strand_id
1 'polypeptide(L)'
;MAKKKRILTKFSKKMQKKLLVVFSLISVALIGLIGRLMYIEYTSGEKYEKIVLSQQEYDSTIIPYRRGDIVDTKGTILATSTDVYNVILDCKVLTNDEKNLEPTIAALVQCFPELNSETLHQLVKENPNKQYNVLLKKLPYETIQPFIALQEDTKNHPNIKGVWFEKEYIRKYPYGSIGSSVIGFTTSGNVGMAGIENSYNSTLNGINGREYGYLNSDNNFEKTIKNAKDGNVVVSTIDLHIQSIVEQNIAQFQADNTNVAREGSGSKNTAVLVMNPQNGEILAMAQYPNYDSSNPRDLSAYYTPEQLAGMSDEDKLNALNALWQNYCVTHTYEPGSTAKPFTVAAGLETGTLTGNETYLCDGSEQISGHTIHCVNRNGHGMETIREAMMNSCNDALMQMSYSIGVDNFVEYQKVFGFGQRTNIDLPGEGRTDSLIYTADNMTAVDLATNSFGQNFNTTMVQLGSAFCSIINGGNYYQPHVVKKITDANGNAIETKDDMLIKQTISETTSETLKGYLYSTVSEGGTGKYAKVNGYSMGGKTGTAQKVPRGQGNYLVSFIGYAPQEKPQLMVYVVVDEPNAEDEAHSSYAQGIVKDIFAEVLPYLNIYPDQPLIPEEEMPVNPTLPAARQQAQAAAAAENGGEQPQTDGQQTDEVPAEQSEASDAPATDVAEQGAQTPAEVVTDDVSVVNE
;
A
#
# COMPACT_ATOMS: atom_id res chain seq x y z
N MET A 1 18.71 48.34 84.10
CA MET A 1 18.38 47.56 82.91
C MET A 1 19.42 47.85 81.82
N ALA A 2 20.37 46.91 81.59
CA ALA A 2 21.46 47.15 80.63
C ALA A 2 21.01 46.66 79.22
N LYS A 3 20.97 47.56 78.19
CA LYS A 3 20.73 47.20 76.81
C LYS A 3 21.94 46.45 76.24
N LYS A 4 21.77 45.15 75.89
CA LYS A 4 22.75 44.38 75.15
C LYS A 4 22.84 44.94 73.71
N LYS A 5 23.96 45.58 73.33
CA LYS A 5 24.31 45.90 71.96
C LYS A 5 24.54 44.64 71.19
N ARG A 6 23.72 44.40 70.16
CA ARG A 6 23.95 43.36 69.13
C ARG A 6 25.17 43.76 68.28
N ILE A 7 26.26 43.00 68.42
CA ILE A 7 27.44 43.13 67.56
C ILE A 7 27.12 42.53 66.20
N LEU A 8 26.96 43.38 65.18
CA LEU A 8 26.89 42.96 63.78
C LEU A 8 28.29 42.55 63.38
N THR A 9 28.55 41.25 63.29
CA THR A 9 29.83 40.72 62.77
C THR A 9 29.85 40.94 61.26
N LYS A 10 30.81 41.79 60.78
CA LYS A 10 31.05 42.00 59.37
C LYS A 10 31.59 40.72 58.74
N PHE A 11 30.98 40.28 57.63
CA PHE A 11 31.44 39.13 56.86
C PHE A 11 32.90 39.26 56.44
N SER A 12 33.76 38.29 56.82
CA SER A 12 35.13 38.27 56.40
C SER A 12 35.25 38.09 54.86
N LYS A 13 36.29 38.65 54.21
CA LYS A 13 36.53 38.50 52.77
C LYS A 13 36.56 37.03 52.33
N LYS A 14 36.96 36.10 53.18
CA LYS A 14 36.94 34.63 52.94
C LYS A 14 35.53 34.04 52.95
N MET A 15 34.66 34.55 53.82
CA MET A 15 33.22 34.18 53.84
C MET A 15 32.49 34.75 52.62
N GLN A 16 32.78 35.98 52.21
CA GLN A 16 32.19 36.59 51.03
C GLN A 16 32.55 35.79 49.78
N LYS A 17 33.83 35.36 49.58
CA LYS A 17 34.24 34.50 48.48
C LYS A 17 33.52 33.15 48.48
N LYS A 18 33.40 32.50 49.65
CA LYS A 18 32.67 31.24 49.73
C LYS A 18 31.16 31.41 49.41
N LEU A 19 30.55 32.50 49.85
CA LEU A 19 29.15 32.81 49.56
C LEU A 19 28.95 33.07 48.05
N LEU A 20 29.91 33.78 47.41
CA LEU A 20 29.88 34.05 46.00
C LEU A 20 30.03 32.77 45.14
N VAL A 21 30.91 31.83 45.58
CA VAL A 21 31.01 30.50 44.95
C VAL A 21 29.74 29.70 45.09
N VAL A 22 29.14 29.63 46.27
CA VAL A 22 27.88 28.94 46.48
C VAL A 22 26.74 29.56 45.69
N PHE A 23 26.67 30.89 45.63
CA PHE A 23 25.67 31.59 44.82
C PHE A 23 25.87 31.31 43.32
N SER A 24 27.10 31.32 42.81
CA SER A 24 27.40 30.98 41.43
C SER A 24 27.00 29.53 41.10
N LEU A 25 27.28 28.57 41.97
CA LEU A 25 26.85 27.17 41.78
C LEU A 25 25.32 27.00 41.74
N ILE A 26 24.61 27.72 42.62
CA ILE A 26 23.15 27.71 42.64
C ILE A 26 22.61 28.37 41.35
N SER A 27 23.21 29.48 40.90
CA SER A 27 22.78 30.14 39.67
C SER A 27 22.99 29.26 38.44
N VAL A 28 24.13 28.57 38.34
CA VAL A 28 24.38 27.61 37.26
C VAL A 28 23.39 26.43 37.29
N ALA A 29 23.09 25.92 38.47
CA ALA A 29 22.07 24.86 38.63
C ALA A 29 20.68 25.34 38.22
N LEU A 30 20.29 26.57 38.57
CA LEU A 30 19.02 27.17 38.14
C LEU A 30 18.94 27.38 36.64
N ILE A 31 20.00 27.88 36.01
CA ILE A 31 20.09 28.02 34.56
C ILE A 31 19.96 26.66 33.88
N GLY A 32 20.64 25.63 34.41
CA GLY A 32 20.50 24.25 33.93
C GLY A 32 19.07 23.69 34.05
N LEU A 33 18.38 23.98 35.17
CA LEU A 33 16.98 23.60 35.35
C LEU A 33 16.05 24.34 34.36
N ILE A 34 16.26 25.64 34.14
CA ILE A 34 15.47 26.40 33.18
C ILE A 34 15.69 25.85 31.77
N GLY A 35 16.94 25.59 31.39
CA GLY A 35 17.25 24.97 30.09
C GLY A 35 16.62 23.59 29.93
N ARG A 36 16.59 22.78 31.01
CA ARG A 36 15.93 21.48 31.05
C ARG A 36 14.41 21.60 30.92
N LEU A 37 13.80 22.57 31.58
CA LEU A 37 12.37 22.85 31.47
C LEU A 37 11.99 23.28 30.06
N MET A 38 12.73 24.21 29.46
CA MET A 38 12.53 24.64 28.07
C MET A 38 12.68 23.47 27.08
N TYR A 39 13.66 22.60 27.30
CA TYR A 39 13.84 21.41 26.49
C TYR A 39 12.64 20.44 26.62
N ILE A 40 12.13 20.19 27.83
CA ILE A 40 10.97 19.35 28.07
C ILE A 40 9.72 19.98 27.43
N GLU A 41 9.53 21.29 27.56
CA GLU A 41 8.42 22.01 26.94
C GLU A 41 8.45 21.90 25.43
N TYR A 42 9.61 22.09 24.83
CA TYR A 42 9.80 21.99 23.38
C TYR A 42 9.60 20.55 22.84
N THR A 43 10.13 19.52 23.53
CA THR A 43 10.10 18.14 23.06
C THR A 43 8.88 17.34 23.49
N SER A 44 8.26 17.70 24.60
CA SER A 44 7.22 16.90 25.24
C SER A 44 6.06 17.72 25.80
N GLY A 45 6.00 19.03 25.53
CA GLY A 45 4.96 19.93 26.02
C GLY A 45 3.56 19.44 25.71
N GLU A 46 3.31 19.06 24.45
CA GLU A 46 2.02 18.53 24.01
C GLU A 46 1.62 17.23 24.74
N LYS A 47 2.60 16.37 25.05
CA LYS A 47 2.34 15.12 25.80
C LYS A 47 1.94 15.39 27.24
N TYR A 48 2.65 16.29 27.93
CA TYR A 48 2.33 16.66 29.31
C TYR A 48 1.01 17.44 29.38
N GLU A 49 0.74 18.28 28.39
CA GLU A 49 -0.54 18.96 28.27
C GLU A 49 -1.71 17.98 28.14
N LYS A 50 -1.57 16.91 27.34
CA LYS A 50 -2.55 15.82 27.24
C LYS A 50 -2.79 15.15 28.61
N ILE A 51 -1.73 14.88 29.36
CA ILE A 51 -1.82 14.23 30.68
C ILE A 51 -2.54 15.15 31.68
N VAL A 52 -2.20 16.44 31.73
CA VAL A 52 -2.84 17.40 32.65
C VAL A 52 -4.33 17.57 32.32
N LEU A 53 -4.66 17.66 31.03
CA LEU A 53 -6.07 17.76 30.59
C LEU A 53 -6.87 16.50 30.92
N SER A 54 -6.25 15.32 30.93
CA SER A 54 -6.91 14.05 31.30
C SER A 54 -7.14 13.90 32.81
N GLN A 55 -6.39 14.62 33.67
CA GLN A 55 -6.46 14.52 35.12
C GLN A 55 -7.40 15.54 35.77
N GLN A 56 -7.94 16.49 35.03
CA GLN A 56 -8.90 17.46 35.58
C GLN A 56 -10.33 16.89 35.60
N GLU A 57 -10.67 16.20 36.67
CA GLU A 57 -12.03 15.74 37.00
C GLU A 57 -12.90 16.87 37.51
N TYR A 58 -13.45 17.73 36.67
CA TYR A 58 -14.62 18.56 37.00
C TYR A 58 -15.41 18.76 35.73
N ASP A 59 -16.75 18.67 35.79
CA ASP A 59 -17.73 18.87 34.68
C ASP A 59 -17.11 19.38 33.37
N SER A 60 -16.39 18.52 32.68
CA SER A 60 -15.65 18.94 31.49
C SER A 60 -16.10 18.13 30.29
N THR A 61 -16.56 18.87 29.28
CA THR A 61 -16.93 18.30 27.98
C THR A 61 -15.74 18.31 27.05
N ILE A 62 -15.47 17.18 26.40
CA ILE A 62 -14.43 17.08 25.37
C ILE A 62 -14.93 17.76 24.11
N ILE A 63 -14.09 18.64 23.54
CA ILE A 63 -14.29 19.20 22.20
C ILE A 63 -13.44 18.36 21.26
N PRO A 64 -14.03 17.50 20.40
CA PRO A 64 -13.26 16.62 19.55
C PRO A 64 -12.49 17.41 18.50
N TYR A 65 -11.27 16.97 18.20
CA TYR A 65 -10.51 17.46 17.04
C TYR A 65 -11.03 16.82 15.75
N ARG A 66 -10.86 17.51 14.63
CA ARG A 66 -11.07 16.99 13.29
C ARG A 66 -9.76 16.32 12.81
N ARG A 67 -9.84 15.03 12.43
CA ARG A 67 -8.70 14.33 11.79
C ARG A 67 -8.42 14.98 10.44
N GLY A 68 -7.14 15.26 10.15
CA GLY A 68 -6.70 15.93 8.93
C GLY A 68 -7.07 15.17 7.66
N ASP A 69 -7.19 15.88 6.57
CA ASP A 69 -7.55 15.30 5.28
C ASP A 69 -6.34 14.61 4.64
N ILE A 70 -6.61 13.58 3.83
CA ILE A 70 -5.65 13.04 2.87
C ILE A 70 -6.12 13.49 1.50
N VAL A 71 -5.23 14.13 0.74
CA VAL A 71 -5.54 14.63 -0.60
C VAL A 71 -4.56 14.06 -1.62
N ASP A 72 -5.00 13.98 -2.87
CA ASP A 72 -4.16 13.60 -3.99
C ASP A 72 -3.14 14.70 -4.34
N THR A 73 -2.28 14.45 -5.32
CA THR A 73 -1.25 15.42 -5.74
C THR A 73 -1.82 16.74 -6.28
N LYS A 74 -3.11 16.79 -6.65
CA LYS A 74 -3.85 17.94 -7.18
C LYS A 74 -4.76 18.61 -6.14
N GLY A 75 -4.84 18.05 -4.93
CA GLY A 75 -5.67 18.56 -3.84
C GLY A 75 -7.08 17.95 -3.79
N THR A 76 -7.36 16.90 -4.57
CA THR A 76 -8.63 16.16 -4.47
C THR A 76 -8.68 15.38 -3.16
N ILE A 77 -9.78 15.48 -2.44
CA ILE A 77 -9.93 14.84 -1.12
C ILE A 77 -10.12 13.34 -1.27
N LEU A 78 -9.15 12.55 -0.80
CA LEU A 78 -9.18 11.09 -0.77
C LEU A 78 -9.77 10.55 0.54
N ALA A 79 -9.50 11.22 1.66
CA ALA A 79 -10.09 10.91 2.96
C ALA A 79 -10.33 12.20 3.74
N THR A 80 -11.49 12.30 4.38
CA THR A 80 -11.89 13.49 5.15
C THR A 80 -12.67 13.09 6.40
N SER A 81 -12.85 14.04 7.32
CA SER A 81 -13.67 13.87 8.51
C SER A 81 -14.88 14.78 8.46
N THR A 82 -16.07 14.20 8.62
CA THR A 82 -17.35 14.90 8.54
C THR A 82 -17.99 14.96 9.93
N ASP A 83 -18.61 16.11 10.25
CA ASP A 83 -19.35 16.32 11.48
C ASP A 83 -20.54 15.38 11.58
N VAL A 84 -20.73 14.79 12.74
CA VAL A 84 -21.94 14.05 13.12
C VAL A 84 -22.27 14.33 14.57
N TYR A 85 -23.49 14.06 14.96
CA TYR A 85 -24.03 14.43 16.25
C TYR A 85 -24.73 13.24 16.91
N ASN A 86 -24.47 13.06 18.20
CA ASN A 86 -25.20 12.13 19.06
C ASN A 86 -26.32 12.91 19.77
N VAL A 87 -27.51 12.33 19.82
CA VAL A 87 -28.66 12.90 20.54
C VAL A 87 -28.63 12.38 21.96
N ILE A 88 -28.46 13.29 22.92
CA ILE A 88 -28.33 12.96 24.35
C ILE A 88 -29.56 13.47 25.11
N LEU A 89 -30.11 12.61 25.99
CA LEU A 89 -31.25 12.93 26.86
C LEU A 89 -30.85 12.96 28.32
N ASP A 90 -31.19 14.06 28.98
CA ASP A 90 -31.12 14.21 30.44
C ASP A 90 -32.48 13.90 31.06
N CYS A 91 -32.61 12.69 31.59
CA CYS A 91 -33.86 12.29 32.26
C CYS A 91 -34.13 13.11 33.55
N LYS A 92 -33.08 13.59 34.24
CA LYS A 92 -33.24 14.39 35.47
C LYS A 92 -33.90 15.73 35.19
N VAL A 93 -33.63 16.37 34.05
CA VAL A 93 -34.28 17.64 33.66
C VAL A 93 -35.76 17.40 33.40
N LEU A 94 -36.15 16.26 32.82
CA LEU A 94 -37.53 15.91 32.53
C LEU A 94 -38.31 15.50 33.81
N THR A 95 -37.66 14.91 34.78
CA THR A 95 -38.29 14.50 36.05
C THR A 95 -38.34 15.60 37.08
N ASN A 96 -37.41 16.56 37.05
CA ASN A 96 -37.41 17.71 37.97
C ASN A 96 -38.57 18.70 37.67
N ASP A 97 -39.01 18.83 36.44
CA ASP A 97 -40.20 19.61 36.05
C ASP A 97 -41.01 18.81 35.03
N GLU A 98 -42.10 18.19 35.50
CA GLU A 98 -42.99 17.33 34.69
C GLU A 98 -43.56 18.03 33.46
N LYS A 99 -43.58 19.38 33.43
CA LYS A 99 -44.01 20.13 32.25
C LYS A 99 -43.11 19.96 31.05
N ASN A 100 -41.86 19.51 31.25
CA ASN A 100 -40.90 19.32 30.19
C ASN A 100 -41.05 17.94 29.54
N LEU A 101 -41.64 16.93 30.22
CA LEU A 101 -41.62 15.52 29.79
C LEU A 101 -42.36 15.34 28.45
N GLU A 102 -43.68 15.66 28.42
CA GLU A 102 -44.51 15.42 27.25
C GLU A 102 -44.08 16.26 26.02
N PRO A 103 -43.79 17.57 26.16
CA PRO A 103 -43.36 18.37 25.02
C PRO A 103 -42.03 17.92 24.42
N THR A 104 -41.06 17.48 25.27
CA THR A 104 -39.77 17.03 24.82
C THR A 104 -39.87 15.68 24.10
N ILE A 105 -40.64 14.72 24.68
CA ILE A 105 -40.84 13.41 24.01
C ILE A 105 -41.59 13.57 22.71
N ALA A 106 -42.63 14.41 22.65
CA ALA A 106 -43.36 14.68 21.42
C ALA A 106 -42.45 15.27 20.32
N ALA A 107 -41.62 16.26 20.67
CA ALA A 107 -40.63 16.84 19.75
C ALA A 107 -39.57 15.82 19.28
N LEU A 108 -39.07 14.96 20.18
CA LEU A 108 -38.14 13.90 19.83
C LEU A 108 -38.71 12.92 18.80
N VAL A 109 -39.93 12.41 19.04
CA VAL A 109 -40.63 11.50 18.12
C VAL A 109 -40.99 12.16 16.81
N GLN A 110 -41.34 13.46 16.85
CA GLN A 110 -41.65 14.23 15.63
C GLN A 110 -40.39 14.39 14.74
N CYS A 111 -39.24 14.71 15.31
CA CYS A 111 -38.03 15.00 14.56
C CYS A 111 -37.22 13.74 14.23
N PHE A 112 -37.34 12.67 15.06
CA PHE A 112 -36.61 11.44 14.92
C PHE A 112 -37.58 10.25 14.87
N PRO A 113 -38.05 9.87 13.69
CA PRO A 113 -39.06 8.80 13.52
C PRO A 113 -38.61 7.42 14.03
N GLU A 114 -37.31 7.24 14.23
CA GLU A 114 -36.72 6.00 14.79
C GLU A 114 -37.00 5.83 16.28
N LEU A 115 -37.36 6.93 16.97
CA LEU A 115 -37.65 6.92 18.40
C LEU A 115 -39.13 6.64 18.65
N ASN A 116 -39.38 5.82 19.67
CA ASN A 116 -40.74 5.47 20.10
C ASN A 116 -41.07 6.15 21.42
N SER A 117 -42.27 6.78 21.52
CA SER A 117 -42.73 7.49 22.68
C SER A 117 -42.78 6.62 23.92
N GLU A 118 -43.30 5.38 23.83
CA GLU A 118 -43.40 4.46 24.95
C GLU A 118 -42.04 4.09 25.52
N THR A 119 -41.07 3.82 24.62
CA THR A 119 -39.70 3.50 24.99
C THR A 119 -39.03 4.67 25.72
N LEU A 120 -39.24 5.91 25.27
CA LEU A 120 -38.70 7.11 25.90
C LEU A 120 -39.30 7.34 27.29
N HIS A 121 -40.63 7.17 27.46
CA HIS A 121 -41.27 7.27 28.76
C HIS A 121 -40.73 6.19 29.73
N GLN A 122 -40.54 4.96 29.26
CA GLN A 122 -39.97 3.88 30.06
C GLN A 122 -38.52 4.20 30.46
N LEU A 123 -37.70 4.70 29.52
CA LEU A 123 -36.32 5.11 29.78
C LEU A 123 -36.25 6.18 30.91
N VAL A 124 -37.11 7.22 30.84
CA VAL A 124 -37.14 8.28 31.84
C VAL A 124 -37.60 7.74 33.20
N LYS A 125 -38.61 6.85 33.20
CA LYS A 125 -39.15 6.21 34.43
C LYS A 125 -38.12 5.31 35.11
N GLU A 126 -37.37 4.55 34.34
CA GLU A 126 -36.33 3.64 34.87
C GLU A 126 -35.07 4.36 35.31
N ASN A 127 -34.76 5.52 34.71
CA ASN A 127 -33.51 6.26 34.95
C ASN A 127 -33.76 7.73 35.33
N PRO A 128 -34.57 8.07 36.33
CA PRO A 128 -35.05 9.44 36.57
C PRO A 128 -33.92 10.43 36.93
N ASN A 129 -32.82 9.94 37.45
CA ASN A 129 -31.67 10.78 37.86
C ASN A 129 -30.51 10.76 36.88
N LYS A 130 -30.60 9.95 35.80
CA LYS A 130 -29.51 9.80 34.85
C LYS A 130 -29.52 10.97 33.86
N GLN A 131 -28.40 11.71 33.85
CA GLN A 131 -28.26 12.93 33.04
C GLN A 131 -27.75 12.65 31.61
N TYR A 132 -27.18 11.47 31.36
CA TYR A 132 -26.57 11.13 30.09
C TYR A 132 -27.14 9.82 29.53
N ASN A 133 -28.03 9.93 28.56
CA ASN A 133 -28.59 8.79 27.83
C ASN A 133 -28.47 9.08 26.34
N VAL A 134 -27.68 8.28 25.63
CA VAL A 134 -27.53 8.39 24.17
C VAL A 134 -28.73 7.75 23.51
N LEU A 135 -29.56 8.54 22.84
CA LEU A 135 -30.74 8.09 22.12
C LEU A 135 -30.41 7.64 20.69
N LEU A 136 -29.69 8.48 19.97
CA LEU A 136 -29.25 8.25 18.59
C LEU A 136 -27.79 8.64 18.45
N LYS A 137 -27.08 7.99 17.51
CA LYS A 137 -25.65 8.23 17.28
C LYS A 137 -25.38 8.60 15.84
N LYS A 138 -24.38 9.48 15.67
CA LYS A 138 -23.74 9.78 14.36
C LYS A 138 -24.72 10.33 13.32
N LEU A 139 -25.69 11.14 13.74
CA LEU A 139 -26.63 11.79 12.82
C LEU A 139 -25.96 12.99 12.11
N PRO A 140 -26.25 13.22 10.82
CA PRO A 140 -25.83 14.44 10.14
C PRO A 140 -26.55 15.66 10.71
N TYR A 141 -25.97 16.84 10.53
CA TYR A 141 -26.51 18.11 11.05
C TYR A 141 -27.94 18.38 10.55
N GLU A 142 -28.20 18.06 9.29
CA GLU A 142 -29.52 18.26 8.66
C GLU A 142 -30.62 17.49 9.37
N THR A 143 -30.31 16.34 9.96
CA THR A 143 -31.29 15.52 10.70
C THR A 143 -31.61 16.11 12.07
N ILE A 144 -30.65 16.77 12.74
CA ILE A 144 -30.87 17.34 14.07
C ILE A 144 -31.37 18.77 14.03
N GLN A 145 -31.18 19.50 12.92
CA GLN A 145 -31.56 20.88 12.74
C GLN A 145 -33.05 21.19 13.06
N PRO A 146 -34.02 20.34 12.63
CA PRO A 146 -35.43 20.58 12.97
C PRO A 146 -35.71 20.59 14.48
N PHE A 147 -35.06 19.72 15.24
CA PHE A 147 -35.19 19.68 16.69
C PHE A 147 -34.54 20.88 17.36
N ILE A 148 -33.35 21.31 16.88
CA ILE A 148 -32.68 22.52 17.36
C ILE A 148 -33.61 23.74 17.15
N ALA A 149 -34.24 23.87 15.99
CA ALA A 149 -35.16 24.96 15.69
C ALA A 149 -36.36 24.99 16.65
N LEU A 150 -36.95 23.81 17.00
CA LEU A 150 -38.02 23.74 18.01
C LEU A 150 -37.52 24.13 19.40
N GLN A 151 -36.31 23.71 19.77
CA GLN A 151 -35.74 24.03 21.09
C GLN A 151 -35.36 25.50 21.26
N GLU A 152 -34.95 26.18 20.19
CA GLU A 152 -34.62 27.60 20.16
C GLU A 152 -35.88 28.51 20.18
N ASP A 153 -37.02 28.02 19.67
CA ASP A 153 -38.30 28.75 19.71
C ASP A 153 -38.94 28.66 21.11
N THR A 154 -38.27 29.29 22.07
CA THR A 154 -38.72 29.31 23.47
C THR A 154 -40.03 30.02 23.71
N LYS A 155 -40.56 30.79 22.73
CA LYS A 155 -41.86 31.47 22.80
C LYS A 155 -43.01 30.49 22.61
N ASN A 156 -42.90 29.62 21.62
CA ASN A 156 -43.94 28.63 21.29
C ASN A 156 -43.68 27.28 21.95
N HIS A 157 -42.41 26.96 22.23
CA HIS A 157 -41.98 25.69 22.77
C HIS A 157 -41.09 25.83 24.05
N PRO A 158 -41.59 26.52 25.12
CA PRO A 158 -40.77 26.84 26.32
C PRO A 158 -40.34 25.60 27.11
N ASN A 159 -41.04 24.48 26.94
CA ASN A 159 -40.85 23.26 27.73
C ASN A 159 -40.10 22.17 27.00
N ILE A 160 -39.52 22.41 25.83
CA ILE A 160 -38.60 21.46 25.18
C ILE A 160 -37.21 21.61 25.83
N LYS A 161 -36.89 20.73 26.78
CA LYS A 161 -35.68 20.79 27.63
C LYS A 161 -35.02 19.41 27.76
N GLY A 162 -33.80 19.39 28.25
CA GLY A 162 -33.09 18.14 28.60
C GLY A 162 -32.55 17.35 27.41
N VAL A 163 -32.49 17.95 26.24
CA VAL A 163 -31.84 17.34 25.07
C VAL A 163 -30.67 18.23 24.61
N TRP A 164 -29.53 17.62 24.32
CA TRP A 164 -28.42 18.30 23.66
C TRP A 164 -27.77 17.38 22.65
N PHE A 165 -26.87 17.95 21.84
CA PHE A 165 -26.20 17.25 20.75
C PHE A 165 -24.69 17.27 21.01
N GLU A 166 -24.07 16.07 21.05
CA GLU A 166 -22.63 15.93 21.13
C GLU A 166 -22.05 15.76 19.74
N LYS A 167 -21.17 16.67 19.38
CA LYS A 167 -20.46 16.64 18.11
C LYS A 167 -19.37 15.57 18.15
N GLU A 168 -19.32 14.74 17.12
CA GLU A 168 -18.26 13.81 16.79
C GLU A 168 -17.83 13.98 15.33
N TYR A 169 -16.75 13.31 14.96
CA TYR A 169 -16.32 13.20 13.56
C TYR A 169 -16.33 11.75 13.13
N ILE A 170 -16.82 11.50 11.91
CA ILE A 170 -16.65 10.22 11.23
C ILE A 170 -15.70 10.38 10.06
N ARG A 171 -14.84 9.37 9.84
CA ARG A 171 -13.96 9.32 8.69
C ARG A 171 -14.75 8.90 7.47
N LYS A 172 -14.56 9.61 6.34
CA LYS A 172 -15.18 9.32 5.05
C LYS A 172 -14.12 9.17 3.96
N TYR A 173 -14.35 8.22 3.09
CA TYR A 173 -13.54 7.92 1.91
C TYR A 173 -14.42 8.08 0.67
N PRO A 174 -14.41 9.27 0.02
CA PRO A 174 -15.37 9.62 -1.04
C PRO A 174 -15.35 8.67 -2.24
N TYR A 175 -14.24 7.98 -2.47
CA TYR A 175 -14.03 7.10 -3.61
C TYR A 175 -14.06 5.61 -3.26
N GLY A 176 -14.48 5.26 -2.05
CA GLY A 176 -14.70 3.87 -1.64
C GLY A 176 -13.46 3.00 -1.71
N SER A 177 -13.39 2.10 -2.69
CA SER A 177 -12.27 1.16 -2.87
C SER A 177 -11.07 1.76 -3.60
N ILE A 178 -11.24 2.90 -4.31
CA ILE A 178 -10.15 3.49 -5.10
C ILE A 178 -9.01 3.95 -4.19
N GLY A 179 -7.82 3.41 -4.42
CA GLY A 179 -6.62 3.69 -3.64
C GLY A 179 -6.64 3.08 -2.22
N SER A 180 -7.57 2.17 -1.90
CA SER A 180 -7.76 1.65 -0.54
C SER A 180 -6.48 1.09 0.08
N SER A 181 -5.67 0.36 -0.68
CA SER A 181 -4.40 -0.24 -0.23
C SER A 181 -3.32 0.80 0.11
N VAL A 182 -3.40 2.01 -0.47
CA VAL A 182 -2.48 3.12 -0.23
C VAL A 182 -3.01 4.08 0.84
N ILE A 183 -4.29 4.48 0.72
CA ILE A 183 -4.94 5.39 1.66
C ILE A 183 -5.11 4.71 3.02
N GLY A 184 -5.60 3.47 3.02
CA GLY A 184 -5.93 2.73 4.23
C GLY A 184 -7.30 3.09 4.79
N PHE A 185 -7.49 2.82 6.08
CA PHE A 185 -8.71 3.11 6.82
C PHE A 185 -8.42 3.32 8.30
N THR A 186 -9.42 3.85 9.02
CA THR A 186 -9.36 4.05 10.47
C THR A 186 -10.36 3.15 11.20
N THR A 187 -10.03 2.81 12.44
CA THR A 187 -10.94 2.18 13.40
C THR A 187 -11.47 3.22 14.39
N SER A 188 -12.27 2.75 15.37
CA SER A 188 -12.78 3.58 16.46
C SER A 188 -11.66 4.35 17.14
N GLY A 189 -11.92 5.60 17.51
CA GLY A 189 -10.92 6.46 18.16
C GLY A 189 -9.90 7.10 17.21
N ASN A 190 -10.18 7.13 15.91
CA ASN A 190 -9.30 7.72 14.88
C ASN A 190 -7.92 7.02 14.79
N VAL A 191 -7.86 5.69 15.00
CA VAL A 191 -6.64 4.91 14.86
C VAL A 191 -6.52 4.42 13.42
N GLY A 192 -5.47 4.84 12.71
CA GLY A 192 -5.15 4.36 11.36
C GLY A 192 -4.62 2.93 11.39
N MET A 193 -5.19 2.05 10.56
CA MET A 193 -4.86 0.61 10.54
C MET A 193 -4.02 0.20 9.34
N ALA A 194 -4.15 0.86 8.21
CA ALA A 194 -3.45 0.53 6.97
C ALA A 194 -3.05 1.81 6.23
N GLY A 195 -2.17 1.70 5.25
CA GLY A 195 -1.82 2.76 4.31
C GLY A 195 -1.32 4.06 4.97
N ILE A 196 -1.58 5.18 4.33
CA ILE A 196 -1.25 6.53 4.81
C ILE A 196 -1.94 6.82 6.15
N GLU A 197 -3.16 6.33 6.36
CA GLU A 197 -3.89 6.49 7.63
C GLU A 197 -3.09 5.94 8.82
N ASN A 198 -2.36 4.83 8.62
CA ASN A 198 -1.49 4.24 9.64
C ASN A 198 -0.15 4.98 9.73
N SER A 199 0.60 5.09 8.63
CA SER A 199 1.95 5.66 8.63
C SER A 199 1.98 7.10 9.13
N TYR A 200 0.96 7.89 8.82
CA TYR A 200 0.83 9.30 9.19
C TYR A 200 -0.21 9.53 10.29
N ASN A 201 -0.53 8.49 11.09
CA ASN A 201 -1.56 8.56 12.11
C ASN A 201 -1.35 9.71 13.09
N SER A 202 -0.13 9.94 13.56
CA SER A 202 0.21 11.05 14.48
C SER A 202 0.07 12.43 13.84
N THR A 203 0.32 12.54 12.53
CA THR A 203 0.21 13.78 11.74
C THR A 203 -1.26 14.12 11.46
N LEU A 204 -2.04 13.10 11.13
CA LEU A 204 -3.47 13.23 10.84
C LEU A 204 -4.30 13.46 12.10
N ASN A 205 -3.87 12.95 13.26
CA ASN A 205 -4.56 13.17 14.51
C ASN A 205 -4.24 14.55 15.08
N GLY A 206 -5.29 15.21 15.57
CA GLY A 206 -5.20 16.46 16.32
C GLY A 206 -5.14 16.26 17.82
N ILE A 207 -5.46 17.31 18.53
CA ILE A 207 -5.54 17.35 20.00
C ILE A 207 -6.93 17.82 20.38
N ASN A 208 -7.64 17.02 21.20
CA ASN A 208 -8.93 17.40 21.73
C ASN A 208 -8.86 18.69 22.54
N GLY A 209 -9.81 19.55 22.34
CA GLY A 209 -10.09 20.65 23.25
C GLY A 209 -10.91 20.20 24.45
N ARG A 210 -11.13 21.13 25.36
CA ARG A 210 -12.00 20.92 26.51
C ARG A 210 -12.75 22.19 26.86
N GLU A 211 -13.97 22.00 27.26
CA GLU A 211 -14.78 22.98 27.94
C GLU A 211 -14.91 22.54 29.38
N TYR A 212 -14.51 23.39 30.31
CA TYR A 212 -14.66 23.14 31.75
C TYR A 212 -15.09 24.42 32.46
N GLY A 213 -15.89 24.24 33.49
CA GLY A 213 -16.34 25.33 34.28
C GLY A 213 -15.95 25.13 35.75
N TYR A 214 -15.74 26.25 36.43
CA TYR A 214 -15.53 26.27 37.88
C TYR A 214 -16.36 27.41 38.49
N LEU A 215 -16.77 27.24 39.74
CA LEU A 215 -17.39 28.31 40.51
C LEU A 215 -16.27 29.22 41.05
N ASN A 216 -16.30 30.50 40.66
CA ASN A 216 -15.36 31.46 41.23
C ASN A 216 -15.67 31.80 42.68
N SER A 217 -14.86 32.66 43.33
CA SER A 217 -15.02 33.08 44.73
C SER A 217 -16.36 33.73 45.03
N ASP A 218 -17.06 34.22 44.02
CA ASP A 218 -18.36 34.89 44.10
C ASP A 218 -19.56 33.99 43.75
N ASN A 219 -19.32 32.65 43.67
CA ASN A 219 -20.29 31.65 43.26
C ASN A 219 -20.83 31.81 41.79
N ASN A 220 -20.12 32.56 40.97
CA ASN A 220 -20.46 32.64 39.53
C ASN A 220 -19.73 31.49 38.81
N PHE A 221 -20.45 30.85 37.88
CA PHE A 221 -19.88 29.79 37.03
C PHE A 221 -19.04 30.42 35.93
N GLU A 222 -17.73 30.27 36.02
CA GLU A 222 -16.81 30.68 34.95
C GLU A 222 -16.49 29.52 34.05
N LYS A 223 -16.76 29.71 32.75
CA LYS A 223 -16.56 28.76 31.69
C LYS A 223 -15.21 29.02 30.99
N THR A 224 -14.33 28.04 30.98
CA THR A 224 -13.09 28.08 30.23
C THR A 224 -13.17 27.13 29.05
N ILE A 225 -12.88 27.61 27.86
CA ILE A 225 -12.87 26.82 26.64
C ILE A 225 -11.42 26.75 26.14
N LYS A 226 -10.88 25.54 26.04
CA LYS A 226 -9.66 25.25 25.31
C LYS A 226 -10.06 24.62 23.98
N ASN A 227 -9.88 25.32 22.87
CA ASN A 227 -10.23 24.85 21.55
C ASN A 227 -9.44 23.60 21.18
N ALA A 228 -10.05 22.71 20.39
CA ALA A 228 -9.36 21.61 19.76
C ALA A 228 -8.33 22.14 18.74
N LYS A 229 -7.26 21.39 18.55
CA LYS A 229 -6.30 21.59 17.46
C LYS A 229 -6.49 20.46 16.47
N ASP A 230 -6.94 20.77 15.27
CA ASP A 230 -7.16 19.79 14.21
C ASP A 230 -5.85 19.16 13.72
N GLY A 231 -5.96 17.98 13.11
CA GLY A 231 -4.85 17.30 12.48
C GLY A 231 -4.39 18.00 11.20
N ASN A 232 -3.17 17.69 10.79
CA ASN A 232 -2.58 18.24 9.57
C ASN A 232 -3.06 17.48 8.33
N VAL A 233 -3.01 18.14 7.19
CA VAL A 233 -3.38 17.57 5.89
C VAL A 233 -2.16 16.88 5.29
N VAL A 234 -2.35 15.64 4.82
CA VAL A 234 -1.33 14.89 4.08
C VAL A 234 -1.64 15.00 2.59
N VAL A 235 -0.70 15.59 1.84
CA VAL A 235 -0.76 15.65 0.37
C VAL A 235 0.04 14.49 -0.18
N SER A 236 -0.64 13.54 -0.83
CA SER A 236 0.01 12.37 -1.41
C SER A 236 0.61 12.65 -2.79
N THR A 237 1.46 11.74 -3.27
CA THR A 237 1.94 11.71 -4.66
C THR A 237 0.94 11.05 -5.61
N ILE A 238 -0.04 10.34 -5.06
CA ILE A 238 -1.08 9.65 -5.83
C ILE A 238 -1.85 10.66 -6.68
N ASP A 239 -2.01 10.35 -7.95
CA ASP A 239 -2.95 11.03 -8.85
C ASP A 239 -4.22 10.18 -8.95
N LEU A 240 -5.33 10.70 -8.46
CA LEU A 240 -6.60 9.98 -8.41
C LEU A 240 -7.06 9.49 -9.79
N HIS A 241 -6.78 10.26 -10.84
CA HIS A 241 -7.17 9.87 -12.20
C HIS A 241 -6.34 8.69 -12.71
N ILE A 242 -5.01 8.73 -12.50
CA ILE A 242 -4.12 7.59 -12.83
C ILE A 242 -4.51 6.36 -12.00
N GLN A 243 -4.78 6.54 -10.70
CA GLN A 243 -5.24 5.46 -9.81
C GLN A 243 -6.53 4.81 -10.34
N SER A 244 -7.50 5.65 -10.78
CA SER A 244 -8.76 5.14 -11.35
C SER A 244 -8.54 4.37 -12.65
N ILE A 245 -7.70 4.85 -13.55
CA ILE A 245 -7.34 4.15 -14.80
C ILE A 245 -6.76 2.77 -14.46
N VAL A 246 -5.80 2.73 -13.53
CA VAL A 246 -5.15 1.48 -13.13
C VAL A 246 -6.15 0.48 -12.56
N GLU A 247 -7.03 0.91 -11.66
CA GLU A 247 -8.02 0.02 -11.04
C GLU A 247 -9.09 -0.46 -12.04
N GLN A 248 -9.49 0.38 -12.98
CA GLN A 248 -10.40 0.00 -14.06
C GLN A 248 -9.77 -1.08 -14.96
N ASN A 249 -8.50 -0.94 -15.31
CA ASN A 249 -7.78 -1.94 -16.09
C ASN A 249 -7.59 -3.27 -15.35
N ILE A 250 -7.35 -3.24 -14.03
CA ILE A 250 -7.36 -4.45 -13.19
C ILE A 250 -8.77 -5.09 -13.20
N ALA A 251 -9.81 -4.30 -12.99
CA ALA A 251 -11.19 -4.81 -12.96
C ALA A 251 -11.61 -5.41 -14.31
N GLN A 252 -11.23 -4.77 -15.43
CA GLN A 252 -11.48 -5.29 -16.77
C GLN A 252 -10.76 -6.63 -16.98
N PHE A 253 -9.48 -6.71 -16.58
CA PHE A 253 -8.72 -7.97 -16.65
C PHE A 253 -9.38 -9.09 -15.82
N GLN A 254 -9.85 -8.78 -14.60
CA GLN A 254 -10.56 -9.76 -13.78
C GLN A 254 -11.83 -10.24 -14.47
N ALA A 255 -12.63 -9.33 -15.03
CA ALA A 255 -13.87 -9.67 -15.75
C ALA A 255 -13.60 -10.55 -16.97
N ASP A 256 -12.60 -10.21 -17.79
CA ASP A 256 -12.23 -10.91 -19.03
C ASP A 256 -11.71 -12.33 -18.82
N ASN A 257 -11.20 -12.61 -17.59
CA ASN A 257 -10.59 -13.89 -17.26
C ASN A 257 -11.35 -14.66 -16.17
N THR A 258 -12.50 -14.16 -15.70
CA THR A 258 -13.37 -14.87 -14.76
C THR A 258 -13.93 -16.16 -15.39
N ASN A 259 -13.78 -17.29 -14.70
CA ASN A 259 -14.27 -18.61 -15.12
C ASN A 259 -13.71 -19.11 -16.47
N VAL A 260 -12.49 -18.75 -16.85
CA VAL A 260 -11.90 -19.18 -18.12
C VAL A 260 -11.37 -20.60 -18.04
N ALA A 261 -10.42 -20.88 -17.16
CA ALA A 261 -9.86 -22.23 -16.99
C ALA A 261 -10.36 -22.91 -15.69
N ARG A 262 -10.77 -22.14 -14.71
CA ARG A 262 -11.33 -22.60 -13.44
C ARG A 262 -12.43 -21.66 -12.95
N GLU A 263 -13.33 -22.17 -12.14
CA GLU A 263 -14.35 -21.32 -11.50
C GLU A 263 -13.70 -20.30 -10.57
N GLY A 264 -14.12 -19.04 -10.64
CA GLY A 264 -13.65 -17.95 -9.81
C GLY A 264 -13.08 -16.77 -10.59
N SER A 265 -12.39 -15.89 -9.87
CA SER A 265 -11.84 -14.64 -10.38
C SER A 265 -10.78 -14.82 -11.48
N GLY A 266 -10.50 -13.76 -12.21
CA GLY A 266 -9.55 -13.75 -13.34
C GLY A 266 -8.08 -13.99 -12.95
N SER A 267 -7.75 -13.84 -11.68
CA SER A 267 -6.46 -14.24 -11.11
C SER A 267 -6.59 -14.41 -9.59
N LYS A 268 -5.59 -14.97 -8.97
CA LYS A 268 -5.47 -15.00 -7.50
C LYS A 268 -5.15 -13.60 -6.97
N ASN A 269 -4.15 -12.95 -7.55
CA ASN A 269 -3.83 -11.56 -7.29
C ASN A 269 -3.43 -10.87 -8.60
N THR A 270 -3.78 -9.59 -8.72
CA THR A 270 -3.22 -8.70 -9.75
C THR A 270 -2.79 -7.42 -9.06
N ALA A 271 -1.57 -6.95 -9.30
CA ALA A 271 -1.07 -5.73 -8.70
C ALA A 271 -0.36 -4.86 -9.73
N VAL A 272 -0.50 -3.55 -9.58
CA VAL A 272 0.08 -2.54 -10.46
C VAL A 272 0.75 -1.46 -9.63
N LEU A 273 1.98 -1.13 -10.01
CA LEU A 273 2.78 -0.03 -9.45
C LEU A 273 3.13 0.95 -10.57
N VAL A 274 2.77 2.21 -10.41
CA VAL A 274 3.08 3.30 -11.34
C VAL A 274 3.97 4.31 -10.64
N MET A 275 5.17 4.56 -11.20
CA MET A 275 6.16 5.44 -10.59
C MET A 275 6.71 6.46 -11.59
N ASN A 276 7.09 7.62 -11.06
CA ASN A 276 7.95 8.56 -11.75
C ASN A 276 9.41 8.14 -11.52
N PRO A 277 10.15 7.69 -12.55
CA PRO A 277 11.51 7.22 -12.37
C PRO A 277 12.52 8.34 -12.03
N GLN A 278 12.15 9.61 -12.18
CA GLN A 278 13.06 10.73 -11.99
C GLN A 278 13.14 11.22 -10.55
N ASN A 279 12.19 10.81 -9.68
CA ASN A 279 12.14 11.30 -8.30
C ASN A 279 11.64 10.27 -7.27
N GLY A 280 11.15 9.09 -7.71
CA GLY A 280 10.65 8.04 -6.82
C GLY A 280 9.20 8.24 -6.35
N GLU A 281 8.48 9.27 -6.83
CA GLU A 281 7.06 9.44 -6.55
C GLU A 281 6.25 8.26 -7.09
N ILE A 282 5.38 7.70 -6.25
CA ILE A 282 4.40 6.69 -6.66
C ILE A 282 3.12 7.43 -7.06
N LEU A 283 2.77 7.35 -8.35
CA LEU A 283 1.62 8.03 -8.93
C LEU A 283 0.32 7.23 -8.77
N ALA A 284 0.42 5.91 -8.79
CA ALA A 284 -0.66 4.99 -8.50
C ALA A 284 -0.12 3.65 -7.99
N MET A 285 -0.89 3.00 -7.13
CA MET A 285 -0.60 1.67 -6.59
C MET A 285 -1.93 0.98 -6.30
N ALA A 286 -2.22 -0.08 -7.05
CA ALA A 286 -3.50 -0.77 -6.99
C ALA A 286 -3.34 -2.28 -6.99
N GLN A 287 -4.35 -2.98 -6.51
CA GLN A 287 -4.36 -4.44 -6.44
C GLN A 287 -5.77 -5.03 -6.55
N TYR A 288 -5.81 -6.31 -6.89
CA TYR A 288 -6.94 -7.21 -6.72
C TYR A 288 -6.45 -8.45 -5.95
N PRO A 289 -7.16 -8.94 -4.93
CA PRO A 289 -8.37 -8.35 -4.34
C PRO A 289 -8.10 -7.02 -3.61
N ASN A 290 -9.13 -6.18 -3.44
CA ASN A 290 -9.10 -4.93 -2.71
C ASN A 290 -10.33 -4.78 -1.79
N TYR A 291 -10.44 -3.69 -1.03
CA TYR A 291 -11.54 -3.44 -0.10
C TYR A 291 -12.06 -2.01 -0.21
N ASP A 292 -13.28 -1.78 0.28
CA ASP A 292 -13.83 -0.43 0.45
C ASP A 292 -13.35 0.13 1.81
N SER A 293 -12.60 1.25 1.77
CA SER A 293 -12.11 1.93 2.98
C SER A 293 -13.25 2.43 3.89
N SER A 294 -14.46 2.61 3.34
CA SER A 294 -15.66 2.95 4.12
C SER A 294 -16.26 1.76 4.86
N ASN A 295 -16.04 0.54 4.35
CA ASN A 295 -16.49 -0.71 4.95
C ASN A 295 -15.40 -1.81 4.87
N PRO A 296 -14.24 -1.61 5.51
CA PRO A 296 -13.05 -2.44 5.29
C PRO A 296 -13.17 -3.87 5.82
N ARG A 297 -14.25 -4.19 6.53
CA ARG A 297 -14.51 -5.53 7.09
C ARG A 297 -15.48 -6.35 6.25
N ASP A 298 -15.93 -5.83 5.12
CA ASP A 298 -16.83 -6.53 4.22
C ASP A 298 -16.08 -7.54 3.35
N LEU A 299 -16.36 -8.81 3.55
CA LEU A 299 -15.81 -9.92 2.77
C LEU A 299 -16.81 -10.44 1.70
N SER A 300 -18.00 -9.83 1.59
CA SER A 300 -19.07 -10.33 0.72
C SER A 300 -18.74 -10.29 -0.78
N ALA A 301 -17.75 -9.47 -1.18
CA ALA A 301 -17.25 -9.45 -2.55
C ALA A 301 -16.46 -10.72 -2.95
N TYR A 302 -15.98 -11.50 -1.96
CA TYR A 302 -15.06 -12.62 -2.18
C TYR A 302 -15.57 -13.94 -1.64
N TYR A 303 -16.57 -13.93 -0.75
CA TYR A 303 -17.14 -15.12 -0.10
C TYR A 303 -18.66 -15.08 -0.14
N THR A 304 -19.28 -16.21 -0.45
CA THR A 304 -20.74 -16.32 -0.41
C THR A 304 -21.25 -16.24 1.04
N PRO A 305 -22.54 -15.90 1.26
CA PRO A 305 -23.12 -15.90 2.60
C PRO A 305 -22.94 -17.24 3.35
N GLU A 306 -23.01 -18.36 2.64
CA GLU A 306 -22.83 -19.72 3.19
C GLU A 306 -21.37 -19.94 3.63
N GLN A 307 -20.41 -19.51 2.81
CA GLN A 307 -18.99 -19.56 3.16
C GLN A 307 -18.70 -18.70 4.40
N LEU A 308 -19.18 -17.46 4.41
CA LEU A 308 -19.02 -16.55 5.56
C LEU A 308 -19.65 -17.09 6.85
N ALA A 309 -20.80 -17.77 6.74
CA ALA A 309 -21.46 -18.40 7.89
C ALA A 309 -20.68 -19.62 8.41
N GLY A 310 -19.93 -20.30 7.53
CA GLY A 310 -19.10 -21.46 7.90
C GLY A 310 -17.69 -21.09 8.40
N MET A 311 -17.22 -19.87 8.18
CA MET A 311 -15.89 -19.41 8.62
C MET A 311 -15.86 -19.13 10.12
N SER A 312 -14.79 -19.57 10.79
CA SER A 312 -14.48 -19.16 12.15
C SER A 312 -14.12 -17.67 12.23
N ASP A 313 -14.15 -17.08 13.43
CA ASP A 313 -13.71 -15.68 13.61
C ASP A 313 -12.21 -15.51 13.28
N GLU A 314 -11.39 -16.53 13.53
CA GLU A 314 -9.97 -16.56 13.18
C GLU A 314 -9.79 -16.57 11.65
N ASP A 315 -10.52 -17.40 10.91
CA ASP A 315 -10.45 -17.44 9.45
C ASP A 315 -10.91 -16.12 8.82
N LYS A 316 -11.97 -15.51 9.36
CA LYS A 316 -12.41 -14.17 8.92
C LYS A 316 -11.35 -13.12 9.16
N LEU A 317 -10.71 -13.15 10.33
CA LEU A 317 -9.64 -12.21 10.66
C LEU A 317 -8.42 -12.40 9.75
N ASN A 318 -8.05 -13.65 9.46
CA ASN A 318 -6.96 -13.96 8.54
C ASN A 318 -7.26 -13.48 7.11
N ALA A 319 -8.50 -13.70 6.63
CA ALA A 319 -8.95 -13.19 5.33
C ALA A 319 -8.92 -11.65 5.28
N LEU A 320 -9.36 -10.96 6.33
CA LEU A 320 -9.31 -9.52 6.43
C LEU A 320 -7.87 -9.01 6.46
N ASN A 321 -7.00 -9.63 7.26
CA ASN A 321 -5.58 -9.24 7.33
C ASN A 321 -4.89 -9.40 5.97
N ALA A 322 -5.17 -10.47 5.24
CA ALA A 322 -4.66 -10.67 3.88
C ALA A 322 -5.17 -9.58 2.92
N LEU A 323 -6.46 -9.22 3.01
CA LEU A 323 -7.10 -8.21 2.17
C LEU A 323 -6.56 -6.79 2.42
N TRP A 324 -6.22 -6.46 3.68
CA TRP A 324 -5.71 -5.14 4.07
C TRP A 324 -4.23 -4.93 3.76
N GLN A 325 -3.48 -6.00 3.46
CA GLN A 325 -2.08 -5.89 3.06
C GLN A 325 -1.95 -5.24 1.68
N ASN A 326 -0.97 -4.37 1.54
CA ASN A 326 -0.62 -3.80 0.24
C ASN A 326 0.31 -4.77 -0.50
N TYR A 327 -0.18 -5.39 -1.58
CA TYR A 327 0.56 -6.40 -2.34
C TYR A 327 1.92 -5.88 -2.83
N CYS A 328 1.96 -4.66 -3.36
CA CYS A 328 3.19 -4.09 -3.91
C CYS A 328 4.31 -3.91 -2.87
N VAL A 329 3.91 -3.72 -1.61
CA VAL A 329 4.83 -3.39 -0.50
C VAL A 329 5.15 -4.63 0.35
N THR A 330 4.13 -5.47 0.61
CA THR A 330 4.22 -6.56 1.60
C THR A 330 4.59 -7.90 0.99
N HIS A 331 4.03 -8.23 -0.20
CA HIS A 331 4.21 -9.55 -0.80
C HIS A 331 5.59 -9.70 -1.44
N THR A 332 6.23 -10.85 -1.15
CA THR A 332 7.51 -11.22 -1.73
C THR A 332 7.33 -12.36 -2.72
N TYR A 333 8.02 -12.29 -3.84
CA TYR A 333 7.92 -13.28 -4.91
C TYR A 333 9.23 -13.35 -5.70
N GLU A 334 9.43 -14.43 -6.43
CA GLU A 334 10.55 -14.58 -7.37
C GLU A 334 10.27 -13.70 -8.61
N PRO A 335 11.14 -12.74 -8.94
CA PRO A 335 10.87 -11.77 -10.01
C PRO A 335 10.88 -12.36 -11.43
N GLY A 336 11.45 -13.55 -11.59
CA GLY A 336 11.64 -14.15 -12.91
C GLY A 336 12.46 -13.25 -13.83
N SER A 337 12.18 -13.30 -15.12
CA SER A 337 12.97 -12.58 -16.13
C SER A 337 13.01 -11.05 -16.00
N THR A 338 12.21 -10.43 -15.13
CA THR A 338 12.35 -8.99 -14.82
C THR A 338 13.64 -8.70 -14.05
N ALA A 339 14.32 -9.73 -13.50
CA ALA A 339 15.62 -9.60 -12.87
C ALA A 339 16.80 -9.51 -13.86
N LYS A 340 16.64 -9.94 -15.11
CA LYS A 340 17.73 -10.01 -16.11
C LYS A 340 18.45 -8.68 -16.38
N PRO A 341 17.75 -7.52 -16.45
CA PRO A 341 18.41 -6.23 -16.59
C PRO A 341 19.47 -5.97 -15.51
N PHE A 342 19.22 -6.41 -14.27
CA PHE A 342 20.15 -6.22 -13.14
C PHE A 342 21.40 -7.11 -13.28
N THR A 343 21.24 -8.33 -13.80
CA THR A 343 22.36 -9.22 -14.09
C THR A 343 23.27 -8.63 -15.18
N VAL A 344 22.68 -8.16 -16.27
CA VAL A 344 23.45 -7.52 -17.35
C VAL A 344 24.12 -6.22 -16.85
N ALA A 345 23.40 -5.42 -16.03
CA ALA A 345 23.96 -4.22 -15.41
C ALA A 345 25.19 -4.53 -14.56
N ALA A 346 25.12 -5.57 -13.72
CA ALA A 346 26.24 -6.00 -12.89
C ALA A 346 27.48 -6.36 -13.74
N GLY A 347 27.27 -7.07 -14.84
CA GLY A 347 28.36 -7.44 -15.76
C GLY A 347 29.01 -6.23 -16.45
N LEU A 348 28.19 -5.29 -16.92
CA LEU A 348 28.70 -4.08 -17.59
C LEU A 348 29.45 -3.16 -16.60
N GLU A 349 28.92 -2.94 -15.41
CA GLU A 349 29.54 -2.07 -14.40
C GLU A 349 30.83 -2.64 -13.80
N THR A 350 30.90 -3.96 -13.66
CA THR A 350 32.13 -4.62 -13.20
C THR A 350 33.18 -4.79 -14.31
N GLY A 351 32.80 -4.50 -15.56
CA GLY A 351 33.66 -4.69 -16.74
C GLY A 351 33.89 -6.17 -17.08
N THR A 352 33.15 -7.10 -16.46
CA THR A 352 33.18 -8.53 -16.81
C THR A 352 32.41 -8.81 -18.10
N LEU A 353 31.52 -7.88 -18.49
CA LEU A 353 30.89 -7.83 -19.80
C LEU A 353 31.25 -6.50 -20.46
N THR A 354 31.53 -6.55 -21.77
CA THR A 354 31.84 -5.36 -22.61
C THR A 354 30.64 -4.87 -23.42
N GLY A 355 29.58 -5.70 -23.51
CA GLY A 355 28.42 -5.44 -24.35
C GLY A 355 28.50 -6.02 -25.75
N ASN A 356 29.64 -6.60 -26.12
CA ASN A 356 29.89 -7.16 -27.48
C ASN A 356 29.94 -8.68 -27.50
N GLU A 357 29.74 -9.33 -26.38
CA GLU A 357 29.77 -10.79 -26.25
C GLU A 357 28.62 -11.42 -26.98
N THR A 358 28.86 -12.64 -27.43
CA THR A 358 27.84 -13.54 -27.99
C THR A 358 27.83 -14.83 -27.21
N TYR A 359 26.66 -15.40 -27.02
CA TYR A 359 26.43 -16.62 -26.27
C TYR A 359 25.71 -17.65 -27.12
N LEU A 360 26.09 -18.90 -27.00
CA LEU A 360 25.37 -20.00 -27.66
C LEU A 360 24.28 -20.51 -26.71
N CYS A 361 23.03 -20.40 -27.13
CA CYS A 361 21.92 -21.04 -26.44
C CYS A 361 21.53 -22.32 -27.19
N ASP A 362 21.78 -23.47 -26.58
CA ASP A 362 21.36 -24.79 -27.11
C ASP A 362 20.12 -25.34 -26.40
N GLY A 363 19.50 -24.52 -25.49
CA GLY A 363 18.25 -24.83 -24.81
C GLY A 363 18.38 -25.29 -23.38
N SER A 364 19.58 -25.53 -22.88
CA SER A 364 19.83 -25.91 -21.47
C SER A 364 21.29 -25.82 -21.06
N GLU A 365 21.52 -25.61 -19.77
CA GLU A 365 22.85 -25.67 -19.14
C GLU A 365 22.94 -26.80 -18.12
N GLN A 366 24.10 -27.47 -18.09
CA GLN A 366 24.44 -28.53 -17.12
C GLN A 366 25.27 -27.93 -15.98
N ILE A 367 24.71 -27.84 -14.80
CA ILE A 367 25.35 -27.19 -13.66
C ILE A 367 25.34 -28.11 -12.44
N SER A 368 26.50 -28.53 -11.98
CA SER A 368 26.65 -29.39 -10.77
C SER A 368 25.70 -30.59 -10.76
N GLY A 369 25.46 -31.22 -11.94
CA GLY A 369 24.59 -32.39 -12.08
C GLY A 369 23.11 -32.08 -12.28
N HIS A 370 22.72 -30.80 -12.33
CA HIS A 370 21.36 -30.35 -12.64
C HIS A 370 21.28 -29.81 -14.07
N THR A 371 20.17 -30.13 -14.76
CA THR A 371 19.87 -29.55 -16.08
C THR A 371 18.90 -28.37 -15.88
N ILE A 372 19.33 -27.15 -16.22
CA ILE A 372 18.50 -25.97 -16.15
C ILE A 372 18.16 -25.55 -17.57
N HIS A 373 16.86 -25.44 -17.86
CA HIS A 373 16.38 -25.21 -19.23
C HIS A 373 16.16 -23.73 -19.53
N CYS A 374 16.45 -23.37 -20.78
CA CYS A 374 15.97 -22.14 -21.38
C CYS A 374 14.45 -22.21 -21.63
N VAL A 375 13.80 -21.04 -21.77
CA VAL A 375 12.39 -20.94 -22.19
C VAL A 375 12.18 -21.58 -23.58
N ASN A 376 13.13 -21.41 -24.49
CA ASN A 376 13.18 -22.15 -25.76
C ASN A 376 14.08 -23.38 -25.57
N ARG A 377 13.46 -24.55 -25.43
CA ARG A 377 14.18 -25.82 -25.22
C ARG A 377 14.96 -26.31 -26.45
N ASN A 378 14.64 -25.75 -27.64
CA ASN A 378 15.39 -26.04 -28.88
C ASN A 378 16.61 -25.11 -29.06
N GLY A 379 16.82 -24.19 -28.10
CA GLY A 379 17.86 -23.18 -28.19
C GLY A 379 17.48 -21.98 -29.06
N HIS A 380 18.11 -20.85 -28.79
CA HIS A 380 18.01 -19.63 -29.62
C HIS A 380 19.17 -19.53 -30.65
N GLY A 381 20.19 -20.40 -30.53
CA GLY A 381 21.42 -20.32 -31.31
C GLY A 381 22.37 -19.26 -30.73
N MET A 382 23.19 -18.66 -31.61
CA MET A 382 24.13 -17.60 -31.21
C MET A 382 23.38 -16.30 -31.03
N GLU A 383 23.45 -15.71 -29.83
CA GLU A 383 22.79 -14.47 -29.47
C GLU A 383 23.80 -13.44 -28.92
N THR A 384 23.65 -12.17 -29.27
CA THR A 384 24.24 -11.04 -28.57
C THR A 384 23.53 -10.82 -27.25
N ILE A 385 24.11 -10.01 -26.33
CA ILE A 385 23.44 -9.64 -25.06
C ILE A 385 22.08 -8.97 -25.35
N ARG A 386 21.98 -8.14 -26.39
CA ARG A 386 20.74 -7.51 -26.83
C ARG A 386 19.67 -8.55 -27.21
N GLU A 387 20.04 -9.52 -28.03
CA GLU A 387 19.13 -10.58 -28.46
C GLU A 387 18.74 -11.50 -27.31
N ALA A 388 19.66 -11.83 -26.43
CA ALA A 388 19.38 -12.60 -25.21
C ALA A 388 18.37 -11.87 -24.30
N MET A 389 18.46 -10.55 -24.18
CA MET A 389 17.48 -9.74 -23.45
C MET A 389 16.13 -9.71 -24.19
N MET A 390 16.14 -9.55 -25.52
CA MET A 390 14.96 -9.49 -26.37
C MET A 390 14.16 -10.81 -26.34
N ASN A 391 14.86 -11.93 -26.45
CA ASN A 391 14.29 -13.29 -26.43
C ASN A 391 14.08 -13.83 -24.99
N SER A 392 14.52 -13.09 -23.99
CA SER A 392 14.49 -13.52 -22.59
C SER A 392 15.21 -14.86 -22.35
N CYS A 393 16.38 -15.05 -22.98
CA CYS A 393 17.17 -16.28 -22.93
C CYS A 393 17.68 -16.54 -21.51
N ASN A 394 17.35 -17.70 -20.89
CA ASN A 394 17.90 -18.07 -19.58
C ASN A 394 19.34 -18.55 -19.72
N ASP A 395 19.61 -19.32 -20.76
CA ASP A 395 20.91 -19.95 -21.01
C ASP A 395 22.03 -18.88 -21.12
N ALA A 396 21.85 -17.88 -22.00
CA ALA A 396 22.80 -16.78 -22.12
C ALA A 396 23.01 -16.04 -20.77
N LEU A 397 21.95 -15.84 -19.96
CA LEU A 397 22.07 -15.20 -18.65
C LEU A 397 22.85 -16.04 -17.63
N MET A 398 22.69 -17.36 -17.66
CA MET A 398 23.51 -18.26 -16.84
C MET A 398 24.99 -18.16 -17.21
N GLN A 399 25.30 -18.17 -18.52
CA GLN A 399 26.69 -18.01 -19.01
C GLN A 399 27.27 -16.63 -18.62
N MET A 400 26.49 -15.55 -18.73
CA MET A 400 26.89 -14.22 -18.26
C MET A 400 27.19 -14.21 -16.75
N SER A 401 26.37 -14.90 -15.94
CA SER A 401 26.54 -14.93 -14.49
C SER A 401 27.85 -15.58 -14.07
N TYR A 402 28.35 -16.58 -14.84
CA TYR A 402 29.68 -17.17 -14.58
C TYR A 402 30.80 -16.18 -14.83
N SER A 403 30.68 -15.35 -15.87
CA SER A 403 31.65 -14.28 -16.15
C SER A 403 31.65 -13.21 -15.05
N ILE A 404 30.48 -12.90 -14.48
CA ILE A 404 30.31 -11.93 -13.39
C ILE A 404 30.91 -12.50 -12.08
N GLY A 405 30.66 -13.77 -11.78
CA GLY A 405 31.06 -14.42 -10.55
C GLY A 405 30.20 -14.06 -9.34
N VAL A 406 30.28 -14.91 -8.30
CA VAL A 406 29.43 -14.80 -7.10
C VAL A 406 29.62 -13.47 -6.38
N ASP A 407 30.85 -13.02 -6.15
CA ASP A 407 31.13 -11.82 -5.36
C ASP A 407 30.51 -10.56 -6.01
N ASN A 408 30.75 -10.37 -7.29
CA ASN A 408 30.21 -9.22 -8.04
C ASN A 408 28.68 -9.32 -8.14
N PHE A 409 28.14 -10.50 -8.36
CA PHE A 409 26.69 -10.71 -8.46
C PHE A 409 25.98 -10.35 -7.16
N VAL A 410 26.45 -10.85 -6.02
CA VAL A 410 25.89 -10.57 -4.69
C VAL A 410 26.06 -9.10 -4.32
N GLU A 411 27.20 -8.49 -4.65
CA GLU A 411 27.43 -7.07 -4.42
C GLU A 411 26.42 -6.21 -5.19
N TYR A 412 26.19 -6.51 -6.48
CA TYR A 412 25.23 -5.75 -7.29
C TYR A 412 23.77 -6.00 -6.90
N GLN A 413 23.41 -7.20 -6.39
CA GLN A 413 22.09 -7.36 -5.76
C GLN A 413 21.87 -6.35 -4.62
N LYS A 414 22.89 -6.12 -3.77
CA LYS A 414 22.84 -5.11 -2.69
C LYS A 414 22.86 -3.68 -3.22
N VAL A 415 23.66 -3.43 -4.29
CA VAL A 415 23.69 -2.11 -4.95
C VAL A 415 22.30 -1.74 -5.46
N PHE A 416 21.54 -2.67 -6.02
CA PHE A 416 20.15 -2.44 -6.43
C PHE A 416 19.14 -2.44 -5.28
N GLY A 417 19.55 -2.74 -4.05
CA GLY A 417 18.70 -2.71 -2.86
C GLY A 417 17.92 -4.01 -2.61
N PHE A 418 18.21 -5.09 -3.33
CA PHE A 418 17.62 -6.40 -3.02
C PHE A 418 18.11 -6.87 -1.65
N GLY A 419 17.22 -7.48 -0.87
CA GLY A 419 17.46 -7.83 0.52
C GLY A 419 17.46 -6.67 1.50
N GLN A 420 17.15 -5.45 1.07
CA GLN A 420 17.10 -4.24 1.89
C GLN A 420 15.70 -3.62 1.83
N ARG A 421 15.30 -2.92 2.90
CA ARG A 421 14.08 -2.12 2.85
C ARG A 421 14.26 -0.91 1.95
N THR A 422 13.24 -0.58 1.17
CA THR A 422 13.22 0.66 0.40
C THR A 422 12.95 1.86 1.28
N ASN A 423 12.43 1.64 2.50
CA ASN A 423 11.92 2.65 3.42
C ASN A 423 10.80 3.50 2.80
N ILE A 424 9.96 2.86 1.97
CA ILE A 424 8.72 3.48 1.55
C ILE A 424 7.90 3.92 2.76
N ASP A 425 7.23 5.04 2.67
CA ASP A 425 6.43 5.63 3.73
C ASP A 425 5.03 5.00 3.89
N LEU A 426 4.94 3.68 3.62
CA LEU A 426 3.79 2.83 3.89
C LEU A 426 4.15 1.73 4.90
N PRO A 427 3.17 1.25 5.69
CA PRO A 427 3.42 0.19 6.66
C PRO A 427 3.52 -1.19 6.01
N GLY A 428 4.15 -2.14 6.69
CA GLY A 428 4.12 -3.55 6.31
C GLY A 428 5.10 -3.93 5.20
N GLU A 429 6.17 -3.16 4.96
CA GLU A 429 7.17 -3.51 3.94
C GLU A 429 7.78 -4.88 4.21
N GLY A 430 7.66 -5.77 3.20
CA GLY A 430 8.12 -7.14 3.24
C GLY A 430 9.63 -7.25 3.49
N ARG A 431 10.03 -8.18 4.35
CA ARG A 431 11.44 -8.47 4.60
C ARG A 431 11.96 -9.46 3.57
N THR A 432 13.05 -9.10 2.90
CA THR A 432 13.72 -9.93 1.90
C THR A 432 15.19 -10.25 2.24
N ASP A 433 15.66 -9.81 3.40
CA ASP A 433 17.03 -9.98 3.88
C ASP A 433 17.45 -11.46 4.01
N SER A 434 16.53 -12.33 4.41
CA SER A 434 16.73 -13.79 4.47
C SER A 434 16.33 -14.55 3.20
N LEU A 435 15.86 -13.84 2.18
CA LEU A 435 15.35 -14.40 0.92
C LEU A 435 16.29 -14.15 -0.27
N ILE A 436 17.51 -13.71 0.01
CA ILE A 436 18.60 -13.54 -0.95
C ILE A 436 19.82 -14.33 -0.48
N TYR A 437 20.72 -14.63 -1.39
CA TYR A 437 21.98 -15.32 -1.07
C TYR A 437 23.08 -14.31 -0.68
N THR A 438 24.05 -14.84 0.07
CA THR A 438 25.32 -14.16 0.37
C THR A 438 26.44 -14.83 -0.41
N ALA A 439 27.61 -14.19 -0.51
CA ALA A 439 28.75 -14.78 -1.20
C ALA A 439 29.20 -16.12 -0.58
N ASP A 440 29.00 -16.30 0.74
CA ASP A 440 29.39 -17.49 1.46
C ASP A 440 28.48 -18.71 1.20
N ASN A 441 27.21 -18.48 0.82
CA ASN A 441 26.22 -19.56 0.69
C ASN A 441 25.66 -19.73 -0.74
N MET A 442 26.03 -18.87 -1.70
CA MET A 442 25.59 -18.97 -3.08
C MET A 442 26.36 -20.06 -3.82
N THR A 443 25.67 -21.13 -4.20
CA THR A 443 26.25 -22.19 -5.06
C THR A 443 26.24 -21.78 -6.53
N ALA A 444 26.90 -22.58 -7.40
CA ALA A 444 26.88 -22.35 -8.85
C ALA A 444 25.45 -22.45 -9.43
N VAL A 445 24.62 -23.34 -8.89
CA VAL A 445 23.20 -23.47 -9.28
C VAL A 445 22.41 -22.24 -8.86
N ASP A 446 22.64 -21.73 -7.64
CA ASP A 446 21.97 -20.54 -7.16
C ASP A 446 22.35 -19.31 -7.98
N LEU A 447 23.65 -19.12 -8.28
CA LEU A 447 24.11 -18.03 -9.14
C LEU A 447 23.43 -18.06 -10.51
N ALA A 448 23.38 -19.25 -11.13
CA ALA A 448 22.75 -19.45 -12.43
C ALA A 448 21.25 -19.12 -12.39
N THR A 449 20.51 -19.66 -11.40
CA THR A 449 19.06 -19.42 -11.29
C THR A 449 18.73 -17.99 -10.87
N ASN A 450 19.53 -17.39 -10.01
CA ASN A 450 19.38 -15.98 -9.63
C ASN A 450 19.59 -15.04 -10.83
N SER A 451 20.45 -15.41 -11.80
CA SER A 451 20.75 -14.59 -12.98
C SER A 451 19.51 -14.28 -13.83
N PHE A 452 18.50 -15.16 -13.80
CA PHE A 452 17.24 -14.98 -14.50
C PHE A 452 16.03 -14.83 -13.55
N GLY A 453 16.27 -14.59 -12.25
CA GLY A 453 15.25 -14.16 -11.29
C GLY A 453 14.52 -15.27 -10.56
N GLN A 454 15.13 -16.46 -10.41
CA GLN A 454 14.62 -17.53 -9.57
C GLN A 454 15.51 -17.76 -8.35
N ASN A 455 14.98 -18.41 -7.31
CA ASN A 455 15.66 -18.71 -6.04
C ASN A 455 16.04 -17.47 -5.20
N PHE A 456 15.46 -16.31 -5.47
CA PHE A 456 15.48 -15.18 -4.54
C PHE A 456 14.18 -14.41 -4.65
N ASN A 457 13.78 -13.72 -3.58
CA ASN A 457 12.52 -12.99 -3.54
C ASN A 457 12.75 -11.48 -3.40
N THR A 458 11.84 -10.73 -4.00
CA THR A 458 11.77 -9.27 -3.91
C THR A 458 10.31 -8.82 -3.75
N THR A 459 10.08 -7.58 -3.31
CA THR A 459 8.77 -6.93 -3.40
C THR A 459 8.64 -6.15 -4.71
N MET A 460 7.41 -5.81 -5.12
CA MET A 460 7.21 -4.98 -6.31
C MET A 460 7.86 -3.60 -6.16
N VAL A 461 7.79 -2.99 -4.98
CA VAL A 461 8.40 -1.68 -4.73
C VAL A 461 9.92 -1.74 -4.77
N GLN A 462 10.55 -2.81 -4.27
CA GLN A 462 12.01 -3.01 -4.39
C GLN A 462 12.44 -3.10 -5.85
N LEU A 463 11.79 -3.97 -6.62
CA LEU A 463 12.14 -4.18 -8.02
C LEU A 463 11.81 -2.95 -8.87
N GLY A 464 10.66 -2.31 -8.66
CA GLY A 464 10.26 -1.09 -9.35
C GLY A 464 11.25 0.06 -9.11
N SER A 465 11.65 0.30 -7.86
CA SER A 465 12.64 1.34 -7.52
C SER A 465 14.01 1.06 -8.12
N ALA A 466 14.46 -0.19 -8.04
CA ALA A 466 15.71 -0.63 -8.68
C ALA A 466 15.65 -0.45 -10.21
N PHE A 467 14.54 -0.81 -10.83
CA PHE A 467 14.35 -0.66 -12.28
C PHE A 467 14.31 0.82 -12.70
N CYS A 468 13.68 1.70 -11.91
CA CYS A 468 13.74 3.14 -12.14
C CYS A 468 15.19 3.63 -12.21
N SER A 469 16.08 3.12 -11.34
CA SER A 469 17.49 3.50 -11.37
C SER A 469 18.23 3.01 -12.64
N ILE A 470 17.81 1.88 -13.22
CA ILE A 470 18.39 1.41 -14.48
C ILE A 470 18.07 2.37 -15.64
N ILE A 471 16.89 2.95 -15.67
CA ILE A 471 16.40 3.73 -16.82
C ILE A 471 16.58 5.24 -16.69
N ASN A 472 17.02 5.74 -15.54
CA ASN A 472 17.17 7.18 -15.26
C ASN A 472 18.62 7.67 -15.10
N GLY A 473 19.60 6.92 -15.61
CA GLY A 473 21.01 7.28 -15.49
C GLY A 473 21.68 6.75 -14.22
N GLY A 474 21.09 5.78 -13.52
CA GLY A 474 21.66 5.13 -12.33
C GLY A 474 21.17 5.71 -11.01
N ASN A 475 20.27 6.67 -10.99
CA ASN A 475 19.85 7.36 -9.78
C ASN A 475 18.76 6.56 -9.05
N TYR A 476 19.09 6.04 -7.85
CA TYR A 476 18.13 5.32 -7.01
C TYR A 476 17.48 6.29 -6.02
N TYR A 477 16.22 6.64 -6.25
CA TYR A 477 15.42 7.47 -5.36
C TYR A 477 14.66 6.60 -4.37
N GLN A 478 14.45 7.12 -3.16
CA GLN A 478 13.55 6.49 -2.19
C GLN A 478 12.10 6.57 -2.69
N PRO A 479 11.40 5.43 -2.84
CA PRO A 479 9.99 5.44 -3.21
C PRO A 479 9.15 6.05 -2.09
N HIS A 480 8.15 6.87 -2.45
CA HIS A 480 7.29 7.52 -1.46
C HIS A 480 5.89 7.80 -2.03
N VAL A 481 4.90 7.86 -1.13
CA VAL A 481 3.50 8.16 -1.45
C VAL A 481 3.02 9.49 -0.88
N VAL A 482 3.83 10.17 -0.06
CA VAL A 482 3.50 11.49 0.50
C VAL A 482 4.49 12.53 0.00
N LYS A 483 3.94 13.60 -0.57
CA LYS A 483 4.68 14.74 -1.13
C LYS A 483 4.97 15.82 -0.10
N LYS A 484 3.96 16.17 0.71
CA LYS A 484 4.09 17.21 1.74
C LYS A 484 3.00 17.09 2.80
N ILE A 485 3.24 17.72 3.92
CA ILE A 485 2.28 17.91 5.01
C ILE A 485 1.96 19.41 5.10
N THR A 486 0.68 19.77 5.20
CA THR A 486 0.24 21.15 5.35
C THR A 486 -0.65 21.30 6.58
N ASP A 487 -0.78 22.52 7.08
CA ASP A 487 -1.84 22.85 8.03
C ASP A 487 -3.21 22.92 7.35
N ALA A 488 -4.27 23.14 8.13
CA ALA A 488 -5.63 23.25 7.62
C ALA A 488 -5.84 24.46 6.67
N ASN A 489 -4.93 25.43 6.66
CA ASN A 489 -4.96 26.60 5.79
C ASN A 489 -4.14 26.41 4.49
N GLY A 490 -3.50 25.25 4.32
CA GLY A 490 -2.67 24.93 3.17
C GLY A 490 -1.21 25.40 3.28
N ASN A 491 -0.77 25.93 4.43
CA ASN A 491 0.63 26.28 4.63
C ASN A 491 1.46 25.02 4.80
N ALA A 492 2.57 24.93 4.08
CA ALA A 492 3.47 23.78 4.18
C ALA A 492 4.15 23.73 5.57
N ILE A 493 4.02 22.60 6.26
CA ILE A 493 4.68 22.28 7.51
C ILE A 493 5.96 21.48 7.22
N GLU A 494 5.84 20.51 6.32
CA GLU A 494 6.92 19.66 5.87
C GLU A 494 6.76 19.39 4.38
N THR A 495 7.86 19.48 3.62
CA THR A 495 7.92 19.04 2.23
C THR A 495 8.89 17.89 2.17
N LYS A 496 8.49 16.79 1.54
CA LYS A 496 9.40 15.68 1.26
C LYS A 496 10.18 16.04 0.02
N ASP A 497 11.50 16.12 0.17
CA ASP A 497 12.38 16.28 -0.96
C ASP A 497 12.56 14.95 -1.68
N ASP A 498 12.80 14.99 -3.00
CA ASP A 498 13.16 13.81 -3.78
C ASP A 498 14.49 13.25 -3.25
N MET A 499 14.42 12.17 -2.48
CA MET A 499 15.59 11.64 -1.78
C MET A 499 16.38 10.70 -2.69
N LEU A 500 17.44 11.23 -3.31
CA LEU A 500 18.45 10.43 -3.99
C LEU A 500 19.28 9.66 -2.95
N ILE A 501 19.16 8.33 -2.94
CA ILE A 501 19.84 7.45 -1.98
C ILE A 501 21.26 7.12 -2.44
N LYS A 502 21.40 6.77 -3.72
CA LYS A 502 22.66 6.32 -4.31
C LYS A 502 22.60 6.31 -5.83
N GLN A 503 23.76 6.23 -6.46
CA GLN A 503 23.90 5.87 -7.86
C GLN A 503 24.18 4.37 -7.93
N THR A 504 23.38 3.62 -8.69
CA THR A 504 23.48 2.15 -8.83
C THR A 504 24.37 1.73 -9.99
N ILE A 505 24.30 2.46 -11.09
CA ILE A 505 25.05 2.23 -12.34
C ILE A 505 25.49 3.57 -12.96
N SER A 506 26.41 3.51 -13.89
CA SER A 506 26.80 4.64 -14.70
C SER A 506 25.72 5.03 -15.72
N GLU A 507 25.72 6.29 -16.17
CA GLU A 507 24.83 6.76 -17.23
C GLU A 507 25.02 5.95 -18.53
N THR A 508 26.26 5.59 -18.86
CA THR A 508 26.59 4.78 -20.04
C THR A 508 25.93 3.39 -19.98
N THR A 509 25.98 2.73 -18.84
CA THR A 509 25.31 1.43 -18.64
C THR A 509 23.79 1.59 -18.72
N SER A 510 23.25 2.65 -18.14
CA SER A 510 21.81 2.96 -18.22
C SER A 510 21.37 3.12 -19.69
N GLU A 511 22.11 3.92 -20.50
CA GLU A 511 21.79 4.09 -21.91
C GLU A 511 21.87 2.76 -22.71
N THR A 512 22.86 1.94 -22.44
CA THR A 512 23.01 0.62 -23.06
C THR A 512 21.81 -0.28 -22.73
N LEU A 513 21.42 -0.33 -21.47
CA LEU A 513 20.28 -1.15 -21.01
C LEU A 513 18.95 -0.62 -21.53
N LYS A 514 18.73 0.69 -21.62
CA LYS A 514 17.56 1.27 -22.28
C LYS A 514 17.44 0.81 -23.71
N GLY A 515 18.57 0.74 -24.45
CA GLY A 515 18.61 0.20 -25.80
C GLY A 515 18.23 -1.29 -25.89
N TYR A 516 18.64 -2.11 -24.92
CA TYR A 516 18.27 -3.53 -24.87
C TYR A 516 16.78 -3.70 -24.50
N LEU A 517 16.30 -2.94 -23.53
CA LEU A 517 14.90 -2.94 -23.09
C LEU A 517 13.94 -2.45 -24.19
N TYR A 518 14.37 -1.49 -25.01
CA TYR A 518 13.64 -1.06 -26.20
C TYR A 518 13.46 -2.21 -27.20
N SER A 519 14.53 -2.99 -27.45
CA SER A 519 14.47 -4.14 -28.35
C SER A 519 13.47 -5.21 -27.86
N THR A 520 13.27 -5.34 -26.57
CA THR A 520 12.29 -6.30 -26.00
C THR A 520 10.85 -5.98 -26.40
N VAL A 521 10.51 -4.70 -26.55
CA VAL A 521 9.15 -4.24 -26.92
C VAL A 521 8.99 -4.10 -28.46
N SER A 522 10.09 -4.20 -29.18
CA SER A 522 10.08 -4.13 -30.65
C SER A 522 9.50 -5.40 -31.30
N GLU A 523 9.27 -5.37 -32.61
CA GLU A 523 8.84 -6.53 -33.36
C GLU A 523 9.83 -7.70 -33.19
N GLY A 524 9.30 -8.89 -32.91
CA GLY A 524 10.11 -10.06 -32.57
C GLY A 524 10.49 -10.17 -31.10
N GLY A 525 10.37 -9.11 -30.31
CA GLY A 525 10.64 -9.13 -28.88
C GLY A 525 9.50 -9.77 -28.06
N THR A 526 9.84 -10.29 -26.87
CA THR A 526 8.89 -10.94 -25.96
C THR A 526 7.86 -9.97 -25.37
N GLY A 527 8.17 -8.68 -25.33
CA GLY A 527 7.32 -7.61 -24.78
C GLY A 527 6.47 -6.86 -25.82
N LYS A 528 6.40 -7.31 -27.05
CA LYS A 528 5.75 -6.60 -28.17
C LYS A 528 4.28 -6.24 -27.94
N TYR A 529 3.55 -7.01 -27.14
CA TYR A 529 2.14 -6.77 -26.85
C TYR A 529 1.89 -5.60 -25.89
N ALA A 530 2.94 -5.10 -25.23
CA ALA A 530 2.85 -3.90 -24.39
C ALA A 530 2.99 -2.60 -25.20
N LYS A 531 3.34 -2.67 -26.50
CA LYS A 531 3.61 -1.49 -27.34
C LYS A 531 2.36 -0.64 -27.53
N VAL A 532 2.48 0.65 -27.23
CA VAL A 532 1.49 1.67 -27.55
C VAL A 532 1.88 2.38 -28.84
N ASN A 533 0.92 2.51 -29.75
CA ASN A 533 1.13 3.14 -31.05
C ASN A 533 1.57 4.60 -30.90
N GLY A 534 2.62 5.00 -31.59
CA GLY A 534 3.16 6.35 -31.58
C GLY A 534 4.13 6.66 -30.42
N TYR A 535 4.42 5.71 -29.52
CA TYR A 535 5.33 5.93 -28.40
C TYR A 535 6.54 5.01 -28.44
N SER A 536 7.71 5.57 -28.13
CA SER A 536 8.89 4.77 -27.84
C SER A 536 8.81 4.22 -26.41
N MET A 537 8.99 2.92 -26.28
CA MET A 537 8.85 2.23 -25.00
C MET A 537 9.96 1.20 -24.82
N GLY A 538 10.37 1.00 -23.59
CA GLY A 538 11.21 -0.12 -23.21
C GLY A 538 10.57 -0.94 -22.09
N GLY A 539 10.97 -2.19 -21.92
CA GLY A 539 10.41 -3.00 -20.86
C GLY A 539 10.98 -4.41 -20.80
N LYS A 540 10.50 -5.19 -19.84
CA LYS A 540 10.89 -6.59 -19.67
C LYS A 540 9.72 -7.43 -19.20
N THR A 541 9.51 -8.55 -19.87
CA THR A 541 8.58 -9.62 -19.45
C THR A 541 9.15 -10.42 -18.29
N GLY A 542 8.27 -10.88 -17.40
CA GLY A 542 8.58 -11.82 -16.34
C GLY A 542 7.64 -13.02 -16.36
N THR A 543 8.19 -14.18 -16.09
CA THR A 543 7.45 -15.42 -15.84
C THR A 543 8.21 -16.17 -14.78
N ALA A 544 7.59 -16.47 -13.67
CA ALA A 544 8.16 -17.24 -12.58
C ALA A 544 7.22 -18.39 -12.22
N GLN A 545 7.72 -19.62 -12.28
CA GLN A 545 6.98 -20.77 -11.78
C GLN A 545 7.00 -20.76 -10.26
N LYS A 546 5.83 -20.84 -9.63
CA LYS A 546 5.73 -20.81 -8.17
C LYS A 546 6.20 -22.10 -7.51
N VAL A 547 6.61 -22.00 -6.27
CA VAL A 547 6.98 -23.14 -5.42
C VAL A 547 5.71 -23.65 -4.69
N PRO A 548 5.47 -24.98 -4.64
CA PRO A 548 6.27 -26.07 -5.21
C PRO A 548 6.19 -26.12 -6.74
N ARG A 549 7.36 -26.30 -7.37
CA ARG A 549 7.44 -26.33 -8.84
C ARG A 549 6.75 -27.56 -9.42
N GLY A 550 6.33 -27.48 -10.68
CA GLY A 550 5.66 -28.59 -11.39
C GLY A 550 4.15 -28.65 -11.20
N GLN A 551 3.56 -27.77 -10.43
CA GLN A 551 2.09 -27.71 -10.22
C GLN A 551 1.36 -26.87 -11.28
N GLY A 552 2.07 -26.23 -12.20
CA GLY A 552 1.46 -25.40 -13.24
C GLY A 552 1.12 -23.98 -12.81
N ASN A 553 1.39 -23.59 -11.55
CA ASN A 553 1.10 -22.25 -11.05
C ASN A 553 2.21 -21.27 -11.40
N TYR A 554 1.85 -20.16 -12.01
CA TYR A 554 2.79 -19.13 -12.45
C TYR A 554 2.42 -17.74 -11.92
N LEU A 555 3.46 -16.94 -11.74
CA LEU A 555 3.36 -15.50 -11.61
C LEU A 555 3.92 -14.88 -12.88
N VAL A 556 3.09 -14.13 -13.60
CA VAL A 556 3.51 -13.45 -14.83
C VAL A 556 3.53 -11.95 -14.60
N SER A 557 4.46 -11.26 -15.27
CA SER A 557 4.63 -9.83 -15.04
C SER A 557 5.18 -9.12 -16.28
N PHE A 558 5.01 -7.81 -16.30
CA PHE A 558 5.68 -6.92 -17.22
C PHE A 558 6.02 -5.61 -16.54
N ILE A 559 7.28 -5.18 -16.65
CA ILE A 559 7.73 -3.87 -16.23
C ILE A 559 8.13 -3.08 -17.47
N GLY A 560 7.51 -1.91 -17.66
CA GLY A 560 7.73 -1.07 -18.83
C GLY A 560 7.86 0.40 -18.46
N TYR A 561 8.41 1.19 -19.37
CA TYR A 561 8.57 2.63 -19.21
C TYR A 561 8.45 3.35 -20.55
N ALA A 562 8.07 4.61 -20.48
CA ALA A 562 7.97 5.51 -21.65
C ALA A 562 8.25 6.97 -21.24
N PRO A 563 8.72 7.84 -22.17
CA PRO A 563 9.39 7.51 -23.43
C PRO A 563 10.73 6.81 -23.25
N GLN A 564 11.25 6.15 -24.27
CA GLN A 564 12.48 5.36 -24.18
C GLN A 564 13.72 6.19 -23.86
N GLU A 565 13.90 7.35 -24.52
CA GLU A 565 15.10 8.19 -24.31
C GLU A 565 15.06 8.92 -22.98
N LYS A 566 13.90 9.47 -22.60
CA LYS A 566 13.70 10.24 -21.36
C LYS A 566 12.52 9.67 -20.57
N PRO A 567 12.74 8.60 -19.81
CA PRO A 567 11.69 7.94 -19.05
C PRO A 567 11.01 8.91 -18.08
N GLN A 568 9.69 9.04 -18.21
CA GLN A 568 8.85 9.88 -17.34
C GLN A 568 7.83 9.05 -16.55
N LEU A 569 7.52 7.86 -17.04
CA LEU A 569 6.56 6.95 -16.44
C LEU A 569 7.09 5.52 -16.48
N MET A 570 7.06 4.85 -15.36
CA MET A 570 7.27 3.41 -15.21
C MET A 570 5.98 2.77 -14.74
N VAL A 571 5.57 1.67 -15.38
CA VAL A 571 4.42 0.84 -15.00
C VAL A 571 4.89 -0.60 -14.81
N TYR A 572 4.64 -1.16 -13.64
CA TYR A 572 4.93 -2.54 -13.32
C TYR A 572 3.65 -3.29 -12.96
N VAL A 573 3.35 -4.34 -13.70
CA VAL A 573 2.19 -5.22 -13.51
C VAL A 573 2.63 -6.61 -13.15
N VAL A 574 2.02 -7.17 -12.11
CA VAL A 574 2.13 -8.56 -11.69
C VAL A 574 0.76 -9.19 -11.72
N VAL A 575 0.62 -10.36 -12.35
CA VAL A 575 -0.57 -11.21 -12.32
C VAL A 575 -0.14 -12.56 -11.74
N ASP A 576 -0.64 -12.84 -10.55
CA ASP A 576 -0.36 -14.07 -9.80
C ASP A 576 -1.46 -15.09 -10.05
N GLU A 577 -1.11 -16.24 -10.60
CA GLU A 577 -2.01 -17.34 -10.97
C GLU A 577 -3.19 -16.83 -11.83
N PRO A 578 -2.95 -16.35 -13.07
CA PRO A 578 -4.03 -15.97 -13.97
C PRO A 578 -5.00 -17.13 -14.21
N ASN A 579 -6.30 -16.85 -14.27
CA ASN A 579 -7.31 -17.87 -14.56
C ASN A 579 -7.35 -18.15 -16.06
N ALA A 580 -6.42 -18.98 -16.52
CA ALA A 580 -6.16 -19.25 -17.93
C ALA A 580 -5.66 -20.67 -18.14
N GLU A 581 -5.86 -21.23 -19.33
CA GLU A 581 -5.33 -22.57 -19.68
C GLU A 581 -3.79 -22.58 -19.71
N ASP A 582 -3.15 -21.51 -20.18
CA ASP A 582 -1.72 -21.28 -20.12
C ASP A 582 -1.42 -20.10 -19.18
N GLU A 583 -1.12 -20.39 -17.92
CA GLU A 583 -0.77 -19.39 -16.92
C GLU A 583 0.59 -18.74 -17.18
N ALA A 584 1.48 -19.38 -17.95
CA ALA A 584 2.86 -18.92 -18.15
C ALA A 584 2.99 -17.74 -19.14
N HIS A 585 1.88 -17.18 -19.61
CA HIS A 585 1.87 -16.17 -20.66
C HIS A 585 1.96 -14.75 -20.10
N SER A 586 3.12 -14.09 -20.23
CA SER A 586 3.31 -12.69 -19.76
C SER A 586 2.48 -11.65 -20.53
N SER A 587 1.83 -12.03 -21.64
CA SER A 587 0.94 -11.15 -22.40
C SER A 587 -0.30 -10.68 -21.64
N TYR A 588 -0.70 -11.39 -20.56
CA TYR A 588 -1.72 -10.90 -19.63
C TYR A 588 -1.29 -9.57 -18.97
N ALA A 589 -0.08 -9.55 -18.41
CA ALA A 589 0.47 -8.33 -17.83
C ALA A 589 0.80 -7.25 -18.87
N GLN A 590 1.22 -7.64 -20.07
CA GLN A 590 1.50 -6.72 -21.17
C GLN A 590 0.24 -5.97 -21.63
N GLY A 591 -0.92 -6.65 -21.70
CA GLY A 591 -2.19 -6.03 -22.06
C GLY A 591 -2.56 -4.92 -21.08
N ILE A 592 -2.52 -5.20 -19.79
CA ILE A 592 -2.81 -4.23 -18.72
C ILE A 592 -1.87 -3.01 -18.83
N VAL A 593 -0.56 -3.26 -19.03
CA VAL A 593 0.43 -2.17 -19.18
C VAL A 593 0.15 -1.32 -20.41
N LYS A 594 -0.17 -1.94 -21.58
CA LYS A 594 -0.51 -1.24 -22.80
C LYS A 594 -1.67 -0.27 -22.59
N ASP A 595 -2.75 -0.78 -21.99
CA ASP A 595 -3.96 0.00 -21.81
C ASP A 595 -3.73 1.16 -20.82
N ILE A 596 -2.99 0.93 -19.72
CA ILE A 596 -2.59 1.99 -18.78
C ILE A 596 -1.75 3.06 -19.50
N PHE A 597 -0.73 2.69 -20.27
CA PHE A 597 0.09 3.68 -20.99
C PHE A 597 -0.71 4.45 -22.01
N ALA A 598 -1.62 3.80 -22.74
CA ALA A 598 -2.45 4.43 -23.75
C ALA A 598 -3.31 5.58 -23.19
N GLU A 599 -3.76 5.46 -21.95
CA GLU A 599 -4.57 6.47 -21.27
C GLU A 599 -3.71 7.48 -20.48
N VAL A 600 -2.67 7.01 -19.79
CA VAL A 600 -1.90 7.84 -18.85
C VAL A 600 -0.89 8.74 -19.56
N LEU A 601 -0.25 8.30 -20.65
CA LEU A 601 0.74 9.12 -21.37
C LEU A 601 0.14 10.43 -21.91
N PRO A 602 -0.99 10.43 -22.64
CA PRO A 602 -1.63 11.67 -23.09
C PRO A 602 -2.09 12.55 -21.89
N TYR A 603 -2.61 11.94 -20.84
CA TYR A 603 -3.05 12.66 -19.64
C TYR A 603 -1.90 13.42 -18.96
N LEU A 604 -0.70 12.83 -18.93
CA LEU A 604 0.52 13.48 -18.41
C LEU A 604 1.14 14.47 -19.41
N ASN A 605 0.49 14.71 -20.56
CA ASN A 605 1.02 15.52 -21.67
C ASN A 605 2.34 14.98 -22.24
N ILE A 606 2.53 13.66 -22.19
CA ILE A 606 3.63 12.98 -22.87
C ILE A 606 3.14 12.69 -24.28
N TYR A 607 3.70 13.39 -25.26
CA TYR A 607 3.26 13.30 -26.63
C TYR A 607 3.92 12.13 -27.38
N PRO A 608 3.27 11.59 -28.43
CA PRO A 608 3.89 10.61 -29.30
C PRO A 608 5.23 11.10 -29.86
N ASP A 609 6.24 10.25 -29.77
CA ASP A 609 7.61 10.50 -30.22
C ASP A 609 8.04 9.59 -31.39
N GLN A 610 7.10 8.75 -31.87
CA GLN A 610 7.28 7.88 -33.03
C GLN A 610 6.12 8.04 -34.01
N PRO A 611 6.34 7.73 -35.32
CA PRO A 611 5.26 7.69 -36.27
C PRO A 611 4.17 6.68 -35.88
N LEU A 612 2.91 7.05 -36.13
CA LEU A 612 1.80 6.12 -35.98
C LEU A 612 1.89 5.06 -37.11
N ILE A 613 1.66 3.82 -36.75
CA ILE A 613 1.51 2.70 -37.69
C ILE A 613 0.03 2.30 -37.78
N PRO A 614 -0.42 1.74 -38.91
CA PRO A 614 -1.78 1.24 -39.06
C PRO A 614 -2.13 0.24 -37.95
N GLU A 615 -3.37 0.27 -37.46
CA GLU A 615 -3.79 -0.59 -36.32
C GLU A 615 -3.68 -2.08 -36.69
N GLU A 616 -3.92 -2.42 -37.97
CA GLU A 616 -3.77 -3.78 -38.51
C GLU A 616 -2.33 -4.31 -38.49
N GLU A 617 -1.33 -3.44 -38.37
CA GLU A 617 0.09 -3.79 -38.23
C GLU A 617 0.53 -3.90 -36.78
N MET A 618 -0.33 -3.49 -35.83
CA MET A 618 -0.02 -3.62 -34.39
C MET A 618 -0.11 -5.08 -33.96
N PRO A 619 0.82 -5.53 -33.07
CA PRO A 619 0.77 -6.89 -32.55
C PRO A 619 -0.55 -7.16 -31.78
N VAL A 620 -1.30 -8.17 -32.23
CA VAL A 620 -2.51 -8.61 -31.53
C VAL A 620 -2.13 -9.46 -30.32
N ASN A 621 -2.57 -9.05 -29.14
CA ASN A 621 -2.34 -9.81 -27.92
C ASN A 621 -3.20 -11.08 -27.91
N PRO A 622 -2.60 -12.29 -27.88
CA PRO A 622 -3.33 -13.56 -27.99
C PRO A 622 -4.21 -13.87 -26.76
N THR A 623 -3.97 -13.21 -25.64
CA THR A 623 -4.72 -13.43 -24.39
C THR A 623 -5.97 -12.56 -24.27
N LEU A 624 -6.23 -11.68 -25.21
CA LEU A 624 -7.48 -10.92 -25.26
C LEU A 624 -8.68 -11.83 -25.57
N PRO A 625 -9.87 -11.59 -25.00
CA PRO A 625 -11.06 -12.41 -25.24
C PRO A 625 -11.40 -12.59 -26.73
N ALA A 626 -11.34 -11.52 -27.52
CA ALA A 626 -11.61 -11.57 -28.96
C ALA A 626 -10.59 -12.44 -29.73
N ALA A 627 -9.30 -12.35 -29.40
CA ALA A 627 -8.25 -13.16 -30.00
C ALA A 627 -8.41 -14.66 -29.63
N ARG A 628 -8.75 -14.95 -28.38
CA ARG A 628 -9.03 -16.32 -27.92
C ARG A 628 -10.23 -16.93 -28.66
N GLN A 629 -11.33 -16.18 -28.83
CA GLN A 629 -12.49 -16.62 -29.59
C GLN A 629 -12.17 -16.90 -31.08
N GLN A 630 -11.36 -16.04 -31.71
CA GLN A 630 -10.91 -16.26 -33.08
C GLN A 630 -10.04 -17.51 -33.22
N ALA A 631 -9.11 -17.72 -32.28
CA ALA A 631 -8.26 -18.91 -32.27
C ALA A 631 -9.08 -20.21 -32.09
N GLN A 632 -10.05 -20.22 -31.17
CA GLN A 632 -10.97 -21.34 -30.95
C GLN A 632 -11.84 -21.62 -32.21
N ALA A 633 -12.35 -20.58 -32.86
CA ALA A 633 -13.12 -20.73 -34.08
C ALA A 633 -12.26 -21.28 -35.24
N ALA A 634 -11.02 -20.84 -35.36
CA ALA A 634 -10.07 -21.38 -36.37
C ALA A 634 -9.76 -22.86 -36.10
N ALA A 635 -9.45 -23.23 -34.86
CA ALA A 635 -9.21 -24.63 -34.48
C ALA A 635 -10.44 -25.54 -34.70
N ALA A 636 -11.63 -25.03 -34.44
CA ALA A 636 -12.89 -25.75 -34.71
C ALA A 636 -13.12 -25.94 -36.23
N ALA A 637 -12.73 -24.97 -37.06
CA ALA A 637 -12.82 -25.05 -38.51
C ALA A 637 -11.81 -26.06 -39.10
N GLU A 638 -10.62 -26.14 -38.55
CA GLU A 638 -9.60 -27.13 -38.95
C GLU A 638 -10.01 -28.57 -38.57
N ASN A 639 -10.61 -28.76 -37.39
CA ASN A 639 -11.08 -30.07 -36.94
C ASN A 639 -12.45 -30.49 -37.52
N GLY A 640 -13.20 -29.57 -38.13
CA GLY A 640 -14.50 -29.82 -38.78
C GLY A 640 -14.42 -30.36 -40.21
N GLY A 641 -13.23 -30.62 -40.76
CA GLY A 641 -13.00 -31.08 -42.15
C GLY A 641 -13.08 -32.59 -42.35
N GLU A 642 -13.23 -33.44 -41.32
CA GLU A 642 -13.43 -34.88 -41.47
C GLU A 642 -14.89 -35.25 -41.16
N GLN A 643 -15.72 -35.35 -42.25
CA GLN A 643 -16.98 -36.11 -42.17
C GLN A 643 -16.65 -37.60 -41.99
N PRO A 644 -17.26 -38.32 -41.05
CA PRO A 644 -17.09 -39.74 -40.98
C PRO A 644 -17.83 -40.39 -42.14
N GLN A 645 -17.11 -40.97 -43.08
CA GLN A 645 -17.64 -41.99 -43.97
C GLN A 645 -17.91 -43.25 -43.12
N THR A 646 -19.17 -43.57 -42.96
CA THR A 646 -19.62 -44.90 -42.51
C THR A 646 -19.28 -45.92 -43.58
N ASP A 647 -18.34 -46.83 -43.34
CA ASP A 647 -18.48 -48.18 -43.84
C ASP A 647 -17.69 -49.21 -42.98
N GLY A 648 -18.36 -50.26 -42.65
CA GLY A 648 -18.03 -51.72 -42.53
C GLY A 648 -16.83 -52.11 -41.68
N GLN A 649 -17.17 -52.69 -40.52
CA GLN A 649 -16.50 -53.79 -39.84
C GLN A 649 -15.21 -54.35 -40.45
N GLN A 650 -14.12 -54.28 -39.69
CA GLN A 650 -13.30 -55.47 -39.41
C GLN A 650 -12.45 -55.30 -38.17
N THR A 651 -12.60 -56.22 -37.23
CA THR A 651 -11.78 -56.41 -36.06
C THR A 651 -10.39 -56.88 -36.46
N ASP A 652 -9.35 -56.18 -35.98
CA ASP A 652 -8.04 -56.83 -35.74
C ASP A 652 -7.35 -56.13 -34.55
N GLU A 653 -7.05 -56.95 -33.57
CA GLU A 653 -6.29 -56.65 -32.38
C GLU A 653 -4.84 -56.34 -32.78
N VAL A 654 -4.30 -55.20 -32.30
CA VAL A 654 -2.82 -54.97 -32.26
C VAL A 654 -2.47 -54.45 -30.87
N PRO A 655 -1.40 -54.91 -30.25
CA PRO A 655 -1.18 -54.81 -28.81
C PRO A 655 -0.67 -53.45 -28.40
N ALA A 656 -1.04 -53.07 -27.16
CA ALA A 656 -0.53 -51.89 -26.48
C ALA A 656 1.01 -51.97 -26.28
N GLU A 657 1.73 -51.04 -26.87
CA GLU A 657 3.10 -50.72 -26.44
C GLU A 657 3.05 -49.76 -25.24
N GLN A 658 3.53 -50.27 -24.13
CA GLN A 658 3.77 -49.53 -22.91
C GLN A 658 4.92 -48.53 -23.15
N SER A 659 4.66 -47.24 -23.09
CA SER A 659 5.73 -46.29 -22.89
C SER A 659 6.07 -46.25 -21.40
N GLU A 660 7.24 -46.81 -21.10
CA GLU A 660 7.82 -46.73 -19.76
C GLU A 660 8.09 -45.26 -19.38
N ALA A 661 7.41 -44.81 -18.35
CA ALA A 661 7.81 -43.61 -17.61
C ALA A 661 9.06 -43.98 -16.78
N SER A 662 10.19 -43.39 -17.10
CA SER A 662 11.38 -43.49 -16.28
C SER A 662 11.20 -42.63 -15.03
N ASP A 663 10.93 -43.30 -13.93
CA ASP A 663 11.10 -42.78 -12.58
C ASP A 663 12.57 -42.47 -12.35
N ALA A 664 12.91 -41.20 -12.16
CA ALA A 664 14.13 -40.78 -11.49
C ALA A 664 13.77 -40.39 -10.05
N PRO A 665 14.49 -40.91 -9.05
CA PRO A 665 14.13 -40.71 -7.66
C PRO A 665 14.36 -39.28 -7.23
N ALA A 666 13.34 -38.71 -6.60
CA ALA A 666 13.45 -37.49 -5.83
C ALA A 666 14.43 -37.72 -4.67
N THR A 667 15.55 -37.04 -4.70
CA THR A 667 16.39 -36.91 -3.51
C THR A 667 15.78 -35.85 -2.61
N ASP A 668 15.36 -36.29 -1.44
CA ASP A 668 15.02 -35.45 -0.29
C ASP A 668 16.16 -34.46 -0.03
N VAL A 669 15.91 -33.21 -0.25
CA VAL A 669 16.66 -32.12 0.35
C VAL A 669 15.72 -31.47 1.35
N ALA A 670 16.05 -31.72 2.61
CA ALA A 670 15.54 -31.19 3.86
C ALA A 670 14.43 -30.11 3.77
N GLU A 671 13.29 -30.45 4.34
CA GLU A 671 12.35 -29.53 4.94
C GLU A 671 13.10 -28.47 5.77
N GLN A 672 13.26 -27.27 5.23
CA GLN A 672 13.38 -26.08 6.05
C GLN A 672 12.10 -25.29 5.83
N GLY A 673 11.25 -25.43 6.83
CA GLY A 673 10.10 -24.68 7.25
C GLY A 673 9.54 -23.66 6.26
N ALA A 674 8.36 -23.96 5.73
CA ALA A 674 7.40 -22.93 5.41
C ALA A 674 7.15 -22.14 6.70
N GLN A 675 7.80 -20.98 6.84
CA GLN A 675 7.42 -20.01 7.86
C GLN A 675 6.08 -19.45 7.46
N THR A 676 5.08 -19.77 8.26
CA THR A 676 3.84 -19.00 8.41
C THR A 676 4.13 -17.51 8.37
N PRO A 677 3.21 -16.69 7.85
CA PRO A 677 3.35 -15.24 7.84
C PRO A 677 3.74 -14.73 9.21
N ALA A 678 4.76 -13.88 9.27
CA ALA A 678 5.27 -13.28 10.49
C ALA A 678 4.10 -12.77 11.33
N GLU A 679 3.99 -13.27 12.56
CA GLU A 679 3.19 -12.67 13.63
C GLU A 679 3.57 -11.19 13.69
N VAL A 680 2.57 -10.35 13.45
CA VAL A 680 2.62 -8.94 13.81
C VAL A 680 2.75 -8.93 15.33
N VAL A 681 3.90 -8.54 15.83
CA VAL A 681 4.10 -8.25 17.26
C VAL A 681 3.12 -7.12 17.58
N THR A 682 1.98 -7.48 18.11
CA THR A 682 1.10 -6.56 18.83
C THR A 682 1.73 -6.39 20.20
N ASP A 683 2.37 -5.23 20.41
CA ASP A 683 2.62 -4.77 21.76
C ASP A 683 1.27 -4.78 22.49
N ASP A 684 1.23 -5.53 23.59
CA ASP A 684 0.13 -5.67 24.51
C ASP A 684 -0.40 -4.28 24.91
N VAL A 685 -1.49 -3.85 24.28
CA VAL A 685 -2.37 -2.84 24.85
C VAL A 685 -3.49 -3.61 25.53
N SER A 686 -3.27 -3.92 26.81
CA SER A 686 -4.30 -4.39 27.71
C SER A 686 -5.51 -3.44 27.64
N VAL A 687 -6.58 -3.93 27.04
CA VAL A 687 -7.90 -3.31 27.11
C VAL A 687 -8.40 -3.49 28.54
N VAL A 688 -8.32 -2.43 29.31
CA VAL A 688 -9.09 -2.32 30.57
C VAL A 688 -10.54 -2.04 30.16
N ASN A 689 -11.39 -3.04 30.39
CA ASN A 689 -12.83 -2.85 30.42
C ASN A 689 -13.22 -1.93 31.59
N GLU A 690 -13.76 -0.76 31.28
CA GLU A 690 -14.84 -0.12 32.03
C GLU A 690 -15.73 0.71 31.12
#